data_b7c559d518c457f7be589f970335336c
#
_entry.id   b7c559d518c457f7be589f970335336c
#
_cell.length_a   1.000
_cell.length_b   1.000
_cell.length_c   1.000
_cell.angle_alpha   90.00
_cell.angle_beta   90.00
_cell.angle_gamma   90.00
#
_symmetry.space_group_name_H-M   'P 1'
#
loop_
_entity.id
_entity.type
_entity.pdbx_description
1 polymer ?
#
loop_
_entity_poly.entity_id
_entity_poly.type
_entity_poly.pdbx_seq_one_letter_code
_entity_poly.pdbx_strand_id
1 'polypeptide(L)'
;MDKHASGAGQCPFAHGANTSASQEHQVWWPNALNLDILHQHDRKTNPMDETFDYADAFNSLAYDALKADLHALMTDSQPWWPADWGHYGGLMIRMAWHSAGSYRATDGRGGANTGNQRFAPLNSWPDNGNLDKARRLLWPIKQKYGNKISWADLMILAGNVAYESMGLKTFGFAGGREDIWHPEKDVYWGSEKEWLAPSGSEGSRYSGERDLENPLAAVMMGLIYVNPEGVDGNPDPLKTAHDMRVTFARMGMNDEETVALTAGGHTVGKAHGNGSAAKLGPAPEGADVHEQGLGWINHESRGIGRDTVTSGLEGAWTSNPTRWDNGYFKMLLGHDWWLKKSPAGAWQWEPVAIKEEDRPVDVEDPSIRCNPIMTDADMALRFDPVYREISERFAADQALFSDAFARAWFKLTHRDMGPRSRYLGPEVPGEVMVWQDPVPAVDYQLSDKEVSELKAKLLACGVAPADLIATAWDSARTFRGSDYRGGANGARIRLAPMKAWEGNEPARLEKVLNALIALQATLSKPVSIADLIVLGGSAAVEQAAKLAGVDIVVPFAPGRGDASAEQTDAESFAFLEPLHDGFRNWQKGHYKVQPEEMLLDRAQLLGLTAREMTVLVGGLRVLGTNHGGSAHGVFTDRVGVLSNDFFVNLTDMAYSWQPTGRNSYQIVDRQSGAVKWTATRVDLVFGSNSVLRAYAEVYAQQDGKEKFVRDFVKAWVKVMNNDRFDLK
;
A
#
# COMPACT_ATOMS: atom_id res chain seq x y z
N MET A 1 34.09 -36.69 -24.49
CA MET A 1 33.88 -37.90 -23.66
C MET A 1 34.50 -37.64 -22.30
N ASP A 2 33.81 -37.06 -21.39
CA ASP A 2 34.24 -37.01 -20.01
C ASP A 2 33.11 -37.44 -19.11
N LYS A 3 33.35 -38.56 -18.46
CA LYS A 3 32.41 -39.18 -17.54
C LYS A 3 32.43 -38.38 -16.25
N HIS A 4 31.36 -37.73 -15.94
CA HIS A 4 31.14 -37.26 -14.58
C HIS A 4 30.92 -38.44 -13.67
N ALA A 5 31.88 -38.65 -12.80
CA ALA A 5 31.75 -39.55 -11.68
C ALA A 5 30.64 -39.03 -10.76
N SER A 6 29.58 -39.83 -10.62
CA SER A 6 28.57 -39.63 -9.63
C SER A 6 29.20 -39.78 -8.24
N GLY A 7 29.41 -38.66 -7.56
CA GLY A 7 29.77 -38.67 -6.14
C GLY A 7 28.61 -39.20 -5.32
N ALA A 8 28.70 -40.46 -4.93
CA ALA A 8 27.78 -41.07 -3.99
C ALA A 8 27.93 -40.42 -2.60
N GLY A 9 26.83 -40.04 -2.00
CA GLY A 9 26.70 -40.00 -0.55
C GLY A 9 27.27 -38.79 0.17
N GLN A 10 27.02 -37.60 -0.33
CA GLN A 10 27.14 -36.41 0.55
C GLN A 10 25.87 -36.25 1.37
N CYS A 11 26.04 -36.40 2.68
CA CYS A 11 24.97 -36.10 3.64
C CYS A 11 24.44 -34.71 3.37
N PRO A 12 23.11 -34.48 3.19
CA PRO A 12 22.55 -33.16 2.96
C PRO A 12 22.89 -32.16 4.06
N PHE A 13 23.38 -32.60 5.20
CA PHE A 13 23.77 -31.79 6.35
C PHE A 13 25.28 -31.49 6.43
N ALA A 14 26.08 -31.89 5.44
CA ALA A 14 27.53 -31.71 5.48
C ALA A 14 28.02 -30.31 5.13
N HIS A 15 27.15 -29.45 4.64
CA HIS A 15 27.47 -28.08 4.28
C HIS A 15 26.79 -27.15 5.30
N GLY A 16 27.43 -26.73 6.35
CA GLY A 16 26.95 -25.80 7.37
C GLY A 16 25.76 -24.90 7.00
N ALA A 17 25.31 -24.00 7.80
CA ALA A 17 24.14 -23.14 7.57
C ALA A 17 24.29 -22.24 6.32
N ASN A 18 24.30 -22.83 5.14
CA ASN A 18 24.21 -22.12 3.87
C ASN A 18 22.73 -22.04 3.47
N THR A 19 22.10 -20.98 3.91
CA THR A 19 20.66 -20.73 3.73
C THR A 19 20.23 -20.56 2.27
N SER A 20 21.13 -20.21 1.35
CA SER A 20 20.79 -20.08 -0.07
C SER A 20 20.80 -21.41 -0.83
N ALA A 21 21.79 -22.29 -0.58
CA ALA A 21 21.91 -23.55 -1.29
C ALA A 21 20.87 -24.59 -0.87
N SER A 22 20.34 -24.53 0.35
CA SER A 22 19.34 -25.49 0.85
C SER A 22 17.96 -25.34 0.22
N GLN A 23 17.68 -24.21 -0.44
CA GLN A 23 16.36 -23.92 -1.02
C GLN A 23 16.25 -24.30 -2.50
N GLU A 24 17.36 -24.32 -3.23
CA GLU A 24 17.37 -24.53 -4.69
C GLU A 24 16.96 -25.94 -5.13
N HIS A 25 17.03 -26.93 -4.25
CA HIS A 25 16.75 -28.32 -4.57
C HIS A 25 15.37 -28.83 -4.17
N GLN A 26 14.55 -27.98 -3.53
CA GLN A 26 13.25 -28.38 -3.01
C GLN A 26 12.12 -27.70 -3.80
N VAL A 27 11.56 -28.43 -4.77
CA VAL A 27 10.50 -27.91 -5.66
C VAL A 27 9.27 -27.37 -4.91
N TRP A 28 8.96 -27.91 -3.74
CA TRP A 28 7.83 -27.47 -2.92
C TRP A 28 8.15 -26.24 -2.06
N TRP A 29 9.42 -25.96 -1.75
CA TRP A 29 9.81 -24.88 -0.84
C TRP A 29 9.40 -23.48 -1.33
N PRO A 30 9.61 -23.12 -2.62
CA PRO A 30 9.19 -21.83 -3.13
C PRO A 30 7.67 -21.62 -3.13
N ASN A 31 6.90 -22.73 -3.07
CA ASN A 31 5.44 -22.71 -3.07
C ASN A 31 4.85 -22.93 -1.65
N ALA A 32 5.67 -22.96 -0.61
CA ALA A 32 5.19 -22.98 0.77
C ALA A 32 4.53 -21.63 1.12
N LEU A 33 3.53 -21.68 2.00
CA LEU A 33 2.86 -20.46 2.50
C LEU A 33 3.89 -19.53 3.15
N ASN A 34 4.03 -18.31 2.61
CA ASN A 34 5.06 -17.36 3.01
C ASN A 34 4.67 -16.58 4.26
N LEU A 35 4.78 -17.20 5.43
CA LEU A 35 4.49 -16.58 6.72
C LEU A 35 5.45 -15.44 7.09
N ASP A 36 6.59 -15.31 6.40
CA ASP A 36 7.58 -14.26 6.69
C ASP A 36 7.02 -12.86 6.48
N ILE A 37 6.02 -12.69 5.59
CA ILE A 37 5.38 -11.39 5.38
C ILE A 37 4.70 -10.84 6.65
N LEU A 38 4.31 -11.70 7.59
CA LEU A 38 3.74 -11.29 8.88
C LEU A 38 4.80 -10.81 9.88
N HIS A 39 6.08 -10.97 9.54
CA HIS A 39 7.22 -10.69 10.42
C HIS A 39 8.26 -9.77 9.80
N GLN A 40 8.04 -9.31 8.54
CA GLN A 40 9.04 -8.54 7.79
C GLN A 40 9.43 -7.22 8.46
N HIS A 41 8.53 -6.63 9.26
CA HIS A 41 8.75 -5.40 10.00
C HIS A 41 8.81 -5.61 11.51
N ASP A 42 9.17 -6.83 11.95
CA ASP A 42 9.34 -7.14 13.35
C ASP A 42 10.45 -6.28 13.98
N ARG A 43 10.33 -6.11 15.28
CA ARG A 43 11.28 -5.36 16.09
C ARG A 43 12.74 -5.81 15.94
N LYS A 44 12.96 -7.07 15.60
CA LYS A 44 14.31 -7.62 15.37
C LYS A 44 15.03 -6.96 14.18
N THR A 45 14.30 -6.43 13.22
CA THR A 45 14.84 -5.74 12.04
C THR A 45 14.89 -4.22 12.21
N ASN A 46 14.21 -3.68 13.22
CA ASN A 46 14.15 -2.24 13.49
C ASN A 46 15.35 -1.82 14.35
N PRO A 47 16.25 -0.93 13.87
CA PRO A 47 17.41 -0.48 14.61
C PRO A 47 17.10 0.58 15.66
N MET A 48 15.85 1.05 15.75
CA MET A 48 15.46 2.10 16.69
C MET A 48 15.20 1.50 18.09
N ASP A 49 15.44 2.32 19.12
CA ASP A 49 15.17 1.94 20.50
C ASP A 49 13.69 1.61 20.75
N GLU A 50 13.42 0.78 21.78
CA GLU A 50 12.06 0.36 22.12
C GLU A 50 11.11 1.50 22.46
N THR A 51 11.63 2.59 22.96
CA THR A 51 10.89 3.78 23.37
C THR A 51 10.84 4.85 22.28
N PHE A 52 11.42 4.59 21.10
CA PHE A 52 11.39 5.56 20.01
C PHE A 52 9.97 5.74 19.50
N ASP A 53 9.50 6.99 19.51
CA ASP A 53 8.25 7.43 18.92
C ASP A 53 8.56 8.47 17.82
N TYR A 54 8.17 8.15 16.58
CA TYR A 54 8.48 9.02 15.46
C TYR A 54 7.68 10.34 15.52
N ALA A 55 6.45 10.32 16.01
CA ALA A 55 5.65 11.54 16.13
C ALA A 55 6.29 12.51 17.13
N ASP A 56 6.76 12.02 18.26
CA ASP A 56 7.49 12.83 19.26
C ASP A 56 8.83 13.34 18.68
N ALA A 57 9.55 12.50 17.94
CA ALA A 57 10.80 12.89 17.28
C ALA A 57 10.56 13.99 16.24
N PHE A 58 9.57 13.83 15.37
CA PHE A 58 9.20 14.81 14.34
C PHE A 58 8.73 16.14 14.96
N ASN A 59 7.92 16.10 16.02
CA ASN A 59 7.46 17.29 16.71
C ASN A 59 8.60 18.09 17.40
N SER A 60 9.77 17.45 17.61
CA SER A 60 10.98 18.11 18.10
C SER A 60 11.85 18.71 17.00
N LEU A 61 11.45 18.57 15.73
CA LEU A 61 12.21 19.01 14.57
C LEU A 61 12.21 20.54 14.44
N ALA A 62 13.37 21.12 14.16
CA ALA A 62 13.47 22.53 13.74
C ALA A 62 13.03 22.64 12.26
N TYR A 63 11.71 22.60 12.03
CA TYR A 63 11.12 22.43 10.70
C TYR A 63 11.53 23.56 9.72
N ASP A 64 11.48 24.82 10.13
CA ASP A 64 11.87 25.94 9.28
C ASP A 64 13.36 25.89 8.89
N ALA A 65 14.22 25.42 9.80
CA ALA A 65 15.65 25.26 9.51
C ALA A 65 15.87 24.11 8.51
N LEU A 66 15.13 23.01 8.61
CA LEU A 66 15.15 21.93 7.64
C LEU A 66 14.71 22.42 6.25
N LYS A 67 13.62 23.18 6.16
CA LYS A 67 13.17 23.75 4.88
C LYS A 67 14.21 24.71 4.29
N ALA A 68 14.84 25.55 5.11
CA ALA A 68 15.91 26.44 4.65
C ALA A 68 17.10 25.67 4.09
N ASP A 69 17.52 24.58 4.73
CA ASP A 69 18.59 23.72 4.21
C ASP A 69 18.20 23.02 2.90
N LEU A 70 16.95 22.57 2.77
CA LEU A 70 16.44 22.01 1.52
C LEU A 70 16.37 23.05 0.41
N HIS A 71 15.95 24.29 0.69
CA HIS A 71 16.00 25.37 -0.29
C HIS A 71 17.44 25.67 -0.75
N ALA A 72 18.39 25.69 0.18
CA ALA A 72 19.80 25.90 -0.16
C ALA A 72 20.33 24.75 -1.06
N LEU A 73 19.97 23.50 -0.75
CA LEU A 73 20.35 22.35 -1.56
C LEU A 73 19.88 22.46 -3.02
N MET A 74 18.71 23.05 -3.27
CA MET A 74 18.16 23.11 -4.63
C MET A 74 19.12 23.79 -5.63
N THR A 75 19.94 24.72 -5.18
CA THR A 75 20.88 25.47 -6.03
C THR A 75 22.36 25.22 -5.69
N ASP A 76 22.67 24.32 -4.78
CA ASP A 76 24.05 23.94 -4.43
C ASP A 76 24.51 22.75 -5.29
N SER A 77 24.82 23.06 -6.56
CA SER A 77 25.21 22.07 -7.56
C SER A 77 26.53 21.37 -7.21
N GLN A 78 26.53 20.06 -7.07
CA GLN A 78 27.69 19.26 -6.68
C GLN A 78 28.51 18.77 -7.91
N PRO A 79 29.85 18.86 -7.90
CA PRO A 79 30.66 18.42 -9.03
C PRO A 79 30.51 16.95 -9.40
N TRP A 80 30.21 16.09 -8.44
CA TRP A 80 30.03 14.64 -8.65
C TRP A 80 28.69 14.29 -9.28
N TRP A 81 27.68 15.17 -9.17
CA TRP A 81 26.37 15.06 -9.79
C TRP A 81 25.81 16.48 -10.06
N PRO A 82 26.19 17.12 -11.16
CA PRO A 82 25.79 18.50 -11.45
C PRO A 82 24.26 18.64 -11.62
N ALA A 83 23.73 19.74 -11.11
CA ALA A 83 22.33 20.08 -11.28
C ALA A 83 22.05 20.61 -12.69
N ASP A 84 20.96 20.15 -13.32
CA ASP A 84 20.48 20.70 -14.58
C ASP A 84 20.17 22.19 -14.43
N TRP A 85 20.75 23.02 -15.27
CA TRP A 85 20.63 24.50 -15.16
C TRP A 85 20.96 25.06 -13.76
N GLY A 86 21.78 24.34 -12.99
CA GLY A 86 22.14 24.72 -11.62
C GLY A 86 21.03 24.54 -10.59
N HIS A 87 19.99 23.75 -10.87
CA HIS A 87 18.87 23.54 -9.97
C HIS A 87 18.43 22.07 -9.90
N TYR A 88 18.44 21.47 -8.70
CA TYR A 88 18.06 20.08 -8.48
C TYR A 88 16.53 19.82 -8.46
N GLY A 89 15.71 20.85 -8.62
CA GLY A 89 14.26 20.72 -8.46
C GLY A 89 13.63 19.61 -9.26
N GLY A 90 13.94 19.48 -10.55
CA GLY A 90 13.41 18.41 -11.39
C GLY A 90 13.75 17.01 -10.87
N LEU A 91 14.99 16.81 -10.38
CA LEU A 91 15.45 15.53 -9.81
C LEU A 91 14.74 15.21 -8.49
N MET A 92 14.55 16.19 -7.60
CA MET A 92 13.88 16.00 -6.30
C MET A 92 12.37 15.77 -6.47
N ILE A 93 11.72 16.47 -7.40
CA ILE A 93 10.33 16.22 -7.76
C ILE A 93 10.15 14.80 -8.29
N ARG A 94 11.00 14.37 -9.22
CA ARG A 94 10.95 13.01 -9.76
C ARG A 94 11.14 11.97 -8.66
N MET A 95 12.05 12.16 -7.71
CA MET A 95 12.23 11.27 -6.56
C MET A 95 10.96 11.17 -5.70
N ALA A 96 10.33 12.31 -5.35
CA ALA A 96 9.11 12.34 -4.56
C ALA A 96 7.92 11.71 -5.31
N TRP A 97 7.78 12.02 -6.61
CA TRP A 97 6.76 11.42 -7.47
C TRP A 97 6.91 9.90 -7.53
N HIS A 98 8.11 9.40 -7.79
CA HIS A 98 8.38 7.97 -7.92
C HIS A 98 8.33 7.22 -6.57
N SER A 99 8.46 7.91 -5.44
CA SER A 99 8.11 7.35 -4.14
C SER A 99 6.60 7.16 -3.99
N ALA A 100 5.82 8.20 -4.33
CA ALA A 100 4.36 8.22 -4.15
C ALA A 100 3.61 7.46 -5.25
N GLY A 101 4.11 7.47 -6.48
CA GLY A 101 3.44 6.92 -7.67
C GLY A 101 3.37 5.39 -7.71
N SER A 102 4.06 4.68 -6.84
CA SER A 102 3.94 3.24 -6.70
C SER A 102 2.69 2.79 -5.92
N TYR A 103 1.93 3.71 -5.32
CA TYR A 103 0.69 3.42 -4.60
C TYR A 103 -0.40 2.85 -5.51
N ARG A 104 -1.18 1.93 -4.98
CA ARG A 104 -2.35 1.37 -5.66
C ARG A 104 -3.54 1.26 -4.71
N ALA A 105 -4.68 1.78 -5.15
CA ALA A 105 -5.90 1.85 -4.35
C ALA A 105 -6.49 0.48 -4.03
N THR A 106 -6.24 -0.52 -4.88
CA THR A 106 -6.83 -1.86 -4.79
C THR A 106 -6.50 -2.58 -3.48
N ASP A 107 -5.23 -2.51 -3.03
CA ASP A 107 -4.76 -3.14 -1.79
C ASP A 107 -4.05 -2.16 -0.84
N GLY A 108 -3.94 -0.88 -1.23
CA GLY A 108 -3.31 0.17 -0.44
C GLY A 108 -1.79 0.06 -0.32
N ARG A 109 -1.16 -0.86 -1.05
CA ARG A 109 0.29 -1.08 -1.01
C ARG A 109 1.04 -0.15 -1.96
N GLY A 110 2.35 -0.10 -1.82
CA GLY A 110 3.18 0.89 -2.48
C GLY A 110 3.07 2.28 -1.83
N GLY A 111 3.45 3.32 -2.58
CA GLY A 111 3.40 4.70 -2.10
C GLY A 111 4.63 5.15 -1.31
N ALA A 112 4.55 6.34 -0.75
CA ALA A 112 5.66 7.00 -0.07
C ALA A 112 5.71 6.73 1.44
N ASN A 113 4.68 6.09 1.99
CA ASN A 113 4.39 6.01 3.41
C ASN A 113 5.52 5.39 4.26
N THR A 114 6.34 4.52 3.68
CA THR A 114 7.37 3.74 4.40
C THR A 114 8.80 4.03 3.95
N GLY A 115 8.98 4.88 2.94
CA GLY A 115 10.29 5.15 2.34
C GLY A 115 10.89 3.94 1.62
N ASN A 116 10.07 3.05 1.08
CA ASN A 116 10.45 1.80 0.44
C ASN A 116 11.27 1.97 -0.85
N GLN A 117 11.29 3.17 -1.47
CA GLN A 117 12.16 3.48 -2.60
C GLN A 117 13.66 3.24 -2.30
N ARG A 118 14.04 3.15 -1.02
CA ARG A 118 15.43 2.83 -0.60
C ARG A 118 15.81 1.37 -0.83
N PHE A 119 14.84 0.49 -1.03
CA PHE A 119 15.00 -0.96 -1.06
C PHE A 119 14.65 -1.57 -2.41
N ALA A 120 15.18 -2.77 -2.66
CA ALA A 120 14.77 -3.58 -3.79
C ALA A 120 13.25 -3.94 -3.71
N PRO A 121 12.55 -4.05 -4.85
CA PRO A 121 13.05 -3.85 -6.21
C PRO A 121 13.06 -2.37 -6.65
N LEU A 122 12.40 -1.48 -5.91
CA LEU A 122 12.12 -0.11 -6.33
C LEU A 122 13.40 0.72 -6.56
N ASN A 123 14.42 0.57 -5.71
CA ASN A 123 15.69 1.30 -5.84
C ASN A 123 16.44 0.95 -7.12
N SER A 124 16.08 -0.17 -7.77
CA SER A 124 16.75 -0.69 -8.97
C SER A 124 15.82 -0.79 -10.18
N TRP A 125 14.60 -0.28 -10.10
CA TRP A 125 13.75 -0.18 -11.28
C TRP A 125 14.34 0.77 -12.32
N PRO A 126 14.31 0.41 -13.62
CA PRO A 126 14.83 1.28 -14.69
C PRO A 126 14.24 2.69 -14.68
N ASP A 127 12.94 2.81 -14.40
CA ASP A 127 12.24 4.10 -14.29
C ASP A 127 12.74 4.95 -13.09
N ASN A 128 13.38 4.34 -12.11
CA ASN A 128 14.03 5.00 -10.98
C ASN A 128 15.51 5.30 -11.23
N GLY A 129 15.98 5.22 -12.48
CA GLY A 129 17.36 5.51 -12.87
C GLY A 129 17.85 6.85 -12.29
N ASN A 130 19.00 6.82 -11.64
CA ASN A 130 19.67 7.96 -11.01
C ASN A 130 18.96 8.59 -9.78
N LEU A 131 17.86 8.02 -9.25
CA LEU A 131 17.26 8.48 -8.00
C LEU A 131 18.07 8.09 -6.75
N ASP A 132 18.97 7.14 -6.86
CA ASP A 132 20.03 6.87 -5.88
C ASP A 132 20.90 8.10 -5.62
N LYS A 133 21.22 8.90 -6.67
CA LYS A 133 21.95 10.17 -6.55
C LYS A 133 21.10 11.23 -5.83
N ALA A 134 19.80 11.30 -6.10
CA ALA A 134 18.91 12.22 -5.39
C ALA A 134 18.93 11.95 -3.87
N ARG A 135 18.80 10.68 -3.47
CA ARG A 135 18.90 10.29 -2.05
C ARG A 135 20.29 10.60 -1.47
N ARG A 136 21.36 10.41 -2.25
CA ARG A 136 22.73 10.73 -1.80
C ARG A 136 22.93 12.23 -1.61
N LEU A 137 22.33 13.08 -2.45
CA LEU A 137 22.34 14.55 -2.29
C LEU A 137 21.60 14.99 -1.00
N LEU A 138 20.57 14.27 -0.59
CA LEU A 138 19.85 14.53 0.68
C LEU A 138 20.61 14.05 1.92
N TRP A 139 21.63 13.20 1.77
CA TRP A 139 22.30 12.58 2.93
C TRP A 139 22.86 13.58 3.95
N PRO A 140 23.54 14.69 3.56
CA PRO A 140 24.01 15.67 4.55
C PRO A 140 22.89 16.27 5.40
N ILE A 141 21.72 16.49 4.82
CA ILE A 141 20.54 16.98 5.52
C ILE A 141 20.00 15.90 6.46
N LYS A 142 19.81 14.66 5.96
CA LYS A 142 19.41 13.53 6.78
C LYS A 142 20.35 13.30 7.95
N GLN A 143 21.66 13.40 7.73
CA GLN A 143 22.68 13.29 8.76
C GLN A 143 22.56 14.41 9.83
N LYS A 144 22.28 15.64 9.41
CA LYS A 144 22.11 16.79 10.31
C LYS A 144 20.89 16.67 11.23
N TYR A 145 19.77 16.23 10.69
CA TYR A 145 18.51 16.16 11.44
C TYR A 145 18.23 14.77 12.06
N GLY A 146 18.97 13.75 11.64
CA GLY A 146 18.91 12.39 12.21
C GLY A 146 17.53 11.77 12.11
N ASN A 147 17.12 11.11 13.20
CA ASN A 147 15.83 10.40 13.25
C ASN A 147 14.62 11.30 13.54
N LYS A 148 14.82 12.63 13.65
CA LYS A 148 13.72 13.58 13.73
C LYS A 148 12.96 13.74 12.41
N ILE A 149 13.54 13.34 11.31
CA ILE A 149 12.89 13.24 10.01
C ILE A 149 13.20 11.87 9.41
N SER A 150 12.17 11.12 9.04
CA SER A 150 12.31 9.86 8.30
C SER A 150 12.82 10.11 6.88
N TRP A 151 13.37 9.09 6.23
CA TRP A 151 13.63 9.17 4.79
C TRP A 151 12.35 9.34 3.98
N ALA A 152 11.28 8.67 4.40
CA ALA A 152 9.97 8.80 3.77
C ALA A 152 9.48 10.25 3.74
N ASP A 153 9.47 10.92 4.90
CA ASP A 153 9.06 12.33 4.98
C ASP A 153 10.05 13.26 4.28
N LEU A 154 11.35 13.03 4.39
CA LEU A 154 12.38 13.86 3.78
C LEU A 154 12.30 13.86 2.24
N MET A 155 12.08 12.70 1.63
CA MET A 155 11.97 12.59 0.16
C MET A 155 10.74 13.37 -0.36
N ILE A 156 9.61 13.30 0.34
CA ILE A 156 8.40 14.04 -0.05
C ILE A 156 8.54 15.53 0.20
N LEU A 157 9.09 15.93 1.35
CA LEU A 157 9.33 17.34 1.66
C LEU A 157 10.30 17.98 0.67
N ALA A 158 11.34 17.24 0.23
CA ALA A 158 12.26 17.71 -0.80
C ALA A 158 11.55 18.00 -2.12
N GLY A 159 10.57 17.19 -2.53
CA GLY A 159 9.73 17.43 -3.70
C GLY A 159 8.87 18.68 -3.56
N ASN A 160 8.28 18.91 -2.37
CA ASN A 160 7.53 20.14 -2.08
C ASN A 160 8.42 21.39 -2.16
N VAL A 161 9.55 21.37 -1.46
CA VAL A 161 10.49 22.50 -1.46
C VAL A 161 11.04 22.76 -2.86
N ALA A 162 11.22 21.73 -3.68
CA ALA A 162 11.61 21.88 -5.06
C ALA A 162 10.60 22.72 -5.87
N TYR A 163 9.29 22.40 -5.76
CA TYR A 163 8.25 23.20 -6.41
C TYR A 163 8.20 24.63 -5.86
N GLU A 164 8.29 24.80 -4.54
CA GLU A 164 8.27 26.12 -3.90
C GLU A 164 9.43 26.99 -4.36
N SER A 165 10.63 26.41 -4.49
CA SER A 165 11.83 27.11 -4.96
C SER A 165 11.74 27.55 -6.43
N MET A 166 10.88 26.89 -7.22
CA MET A 166 10.60 27.26 -8.62
C MET A 166 9.36 28.13 -8.78
N GLY A 167 8.69 28.51 -7.68
CA GLY A 167 7.63 29.51 -7.66
C GLY A 167 6.20 28.98 -7.56
N LEU A 168 5.99 27.69 -7.36
CA LEU A 168 4.67 27.14 -7.03
C LEU A 168 4.38 27.32 -5.54
N LYS A 169 3.19 27.77 -5.21
CA LYS A 169 2.66 27.64 -3.85
C LYS A 169 2.03 26.25 -3.70
N THR A 170 2.67 25.36 -2.95
CA THR A 170 2.12 24.03 -2.66
C THR A 170 0.87 24.10 -1.79
N PHE A 171 0.05 23.05 -1.80
CA PHE A 171 -1.16 23.00 -0.96
C PHE A 171 -0.82 22.81 0.52
N GLY A 172 0.31 22.19 0.81
CA GLY A 172 0.86 21.94 2.14
C GLY A 172 1.72 20.69 2.20
N PHE A 173 2.09 20.34 3.42
CA PHE A 173 2.86 19.11 3.73
C PHE A 173 2.43 18.58 5.10
N ALA A 174 2.36 17.27 5.22
CA ALA A 174 2.26 16.58 6.48
C ALA A 174 3.38 15.54 6.61
N GLY A 175 4.06 15.54 7.74
CA GLY A 175 4.92 14.46 8.20
C GLY A 175 4.09 13.35 8.85
N GLY A 176 4.77 12.29 9.30
CA GLY A 176 4.16 11.14 9.98
C GLY A 176 4.37 9.82 9.27
N ARG A 177 5.20 9.78 8.21
CA ARG A 177 5.62 8.55 7.52
C ARG A 177 6.81 7.96 8.27
N GLU A 178 6.63 6.76 8.80
CA GLU A 178 7.71 6.06 9.49
C GLU A 178 8.53 5.23 8.50
N ASP A 179 9.85 5.21 8.69
CA ASP A 179 10.74 4.39 7.90
C ASP A 179 10.60 2.90 8.23
N ILE A 180 10.53 2.05 7.21
CA ILE A 180 10.77 0.62 7.34
C ILE A 180 12.27 0.32 7.19
N TRP A 181 12.69 -0.86 7.68
CA TRP A 181 14.09 -1.29 7.73
C TRP A 181 14.34 -2.59 6.96
N HIS A 182 13.34 -3.02 6.19
CA HIS A 182 13.39 -4.23 5.38
C HIS A 182 12.51 -4.05 4.13
N PRO A 183 12.88 -4.61 2.96
CA PRO A 183 12.01 -4.62 1.77
C PRO A 183 10.63 -5.21 2.06
N GLU A 184 9.60 -4.65 1.44
CA GLU A 184 8.22 -5.14 1.55
C GLU A 184 8.01 -6.35 0.64
N LYS A 185 8.01 -7.55 1.24
CA LYS A 185 7.85 -8.83 0.55
C LYS A 185 6.39 -9.19 0.22
N ASP A 186 5.44 -8.50 0.83
CA ASP A 186 4.00 -8.65 0.61
C ASP A 186 3.49 -7.87 -0.61
N VAL A 187 4.31 -7.00 -1.18
CA VAL A 187 3.92 -6.20 -2.35
C VAL A 187 4.20 -6.97 -3.63
N TYR A 188 3.12 -7.33 -4.33
CA TYR A 188 3.22 -7.94 -5.65
C TYR A 188 3.42 -6.87 -6.72
N TRP A 189 4.50 -6.99 -7.52
CA TRP A 189 4.89 -6.01 -8.54
C TRP A 189 4.68 -6.49 -9.97
N GLY A 190 4.05 -7.65 -10.15
CA GLY A 190 3.84 -8.26 -11.46
C GLY A 190 4.82 -9.39 -11.76
N SER A 191 4.51 -10.15 -12.80
CA SER A 191 5.22 -11.39 -13.17
C SER A 191 6.18 -11.24 -14.35
N GLU A 192 6.24 -10.08 -14.98
CA GLU A 192 7.13 -9.87 -16.13
C GLU A 192 8.59 -10.06 -15.73
N LYS A 193 9.31 -10.78 -16.57
CA LYS A 193 10.74 -11.06 -16.37
C LYS A 193 11.64 -10.03 -17.05
N GLU A 194 11.10 -9.28 -18.00
CA GLU A 194 11.85 -8.34 -18.82
C GLU A 194 11.22 -6.94 -18.69
N TRP A 195 12.09 -5.96 -18.61
CA TRP A 195 11.72 -4.56 -18.66
C TRP A 195 11.00 -4.23 -19.98
N LEU A 196 9.85 -3.58 -19.89
CA LEU A 196 9.00 -3.25 -21.03
C LEU A 196 8.58 -4.46 -21.89
N ALA A 197 8.31 -5.61 -21.27
CA ALA A 197 7.78 -6.77 -21.98
C ALA A 197 6.49 -6.42 -22.74
N PRO A 198 6.39 -6.74 -24.06
CA PRO A 198 5.22 -6.36 -24.85
C PRO A 198 3.96 -7.08 -24.39
N SER A 199 2.82 -6.44 -24.61
CA SER A 199 1.49 -7.03 -24.37
C SER A 199 1.34 -8.33 -25.16
N GLY A 200 0.74 -9.36 -24.51
CA GLY A 200 0.53 -10.67 -25.13
C GLY A 200 1.74 -11.60 -25.14
N SER A 201 2.89 -11.18 -24.60
CA SER A 201 4.00 -12.10 -24.30
C SER A 201 3.64 -13.03 -23.13
N GLU A 202 4.32 -14.19 -23.07
CA GLU A 202 4.15 -15.10 -21.92
C GLU A 202 4.56 -14.40 -20.61
N GLY A 203 3.66 -14.39 -19.64
CA GLY A 203 3.87 -13.69 -18.35
C GLY A 203 3.55 -12.19 -18.40
N SER A 204 2.95 -11.68 -19.49
CA SER A 204 2.44 -10.32 -19.53
C SER A 204 1.40 -10.08 -18.43
N ARG A 205 1.41 -8.88 -17.85
CA ARG A 205 0.41 -8.43 -16.88
C ARG A 205 -0.93 -8.04 -17.49
N TYR A 206 -1.05 -8.12 -18.81
CA TYR A 206 -2.28 -7.86 -19.55
C TYR A 206 -2.96 -9.13 -20.00
N SER A 207 -4.29 -9.13 -19.98
CA SER A 207 -5.15 -10.15 -20.55
C SER A 207 -6.25 -9.54 -21.43
N GLY A 208 -6.89 -10.33 -22.30
CA GLY A 208 -7.99 -9.87 -23.14
C GLY A 208 -7.62 -8.66 -24.01
N GLU A 209 -8.49 -7.67 -24.03
CA GLU A 209 -8.30 -6.39 -24.74
C GLU A 209 -7.55 -5.38 -23.85
N ARG A 210 -6.42 -5.80 -23.27
CA ARG A 210 -5.55 -4.98 -22.43
C ARG A 210 -6.09 -4.72 -21.03
N ASP A 211 -6.66 -5.74 -20.41
CA ASP A 211 -7.03 -5.71 -18.98
C ASP A 211 -5.79 -5.91 -18.13
N LEU A 212 -5.43 -4.89 -17.35
CA LEU A 212 -4.30 -4.95 -16.42
C LEU A 212 -4.60 -5.86 -15.23
N GLU A 213 -3.68 -6.76 -14.91
CA GLU A 213 -3.77 -7.67 -13.78
C GLU A 213 -4.00 -6.91 -12.45
N ASN A 214 -4.91 -7.40 -11.62
CA ASN A 214 -5.07 -6.90 -10.25
C ASN A 214 -4.00 -7.54 -9.33
N PRO A 215 -3.44 -6.80 -8.37
CA PRO A 215 -3.78 -5.43 -7.92
C PRO A 215 -2.95 -4.31 -8.57
N LEU A 216 -2.23 -4.57 -9.66
CA LEU A 216 -1.26 -3.64 -10.26
C LEU A 216 -1.91 -2.31 -10.67
N ALA A 217 -1.17 -1.22 -10.48
CA ALA A 217 -1.48 0.11 -11.02
C ALA A 217 -0.55 0.45 -12.18
N ALA A 218 0.76 0.24 -12.04
CA ALA A 218 1.72 0.45 -13.11
C ALA A 218 1.47 -0.51 -14.28
N VAL A 219 1.40 0.04 -15.50
CA VAL A 219 1.06 -0.72 -16.72
C VAL A 219 2.23 -1.52 -17.28
N MET A 220 3.45 -1.21 -16.90
CA MET A 220 4.66 -1.94 -17.30
C MET A 220 5.55 -2.22 -16.10
N MET A 221 6.21 -3.36 -16.06
CA MET A 221 7.13 -3.70 -14.97
C MET A 221 8.25 -2.66 -14.86
N GLY A 222 8.48 -2.16 -13.65
CA GLY A 222 9.51 -1.15 -13.38
C GLY A 222 9.16 0.26 -13.86
N LEU A 223 7.98 0.49 -14.43
CA LEU A 223 7.42 1.81 -14.71
C LEU A 223 6.40 2.19 -13.63
N ILE A 224 6.50 3.43 -13.15
CA ILE A 224 5.59 3.95 -12.12
C ILE A 224 4.20 4.21 -12.73
N TYR A 225 4.13 4.55 -14.02
CA TYR A 225 2.88 4.85 -14.72
C TYR A 225 2.88 4.29 -16.15
N VAL A 226 3.06 5.07 -17.19
CA VAL A 226 2.95 4.64 -18.59
C VAL A 226 4.28 4.72 -19.35
N ASN A 227 4.40 3.91 -20.40
CA ASN A 227 5.57 3.97 -21.26
C ASN A 227 5.61 5.32 -22.02
N PRO A 228 6.66 6.15 -21.84
CA PRO A 228 6.76 7.46 -22.48
C PRO A 228 6.87 7.39 -24.00
N GLU A 229 7.26 6.24 -24.56
CA GLU A 229 7.33 5.97 -25.98
C GLU A 229 5.99 5.45 -26.56
N GLY A 230 4.92 5.40 -25.78
CA GLY A 230 3.65 4.83 -26.16
C GLY A 230 3.51 3.35 -25.80
N VAL A 231 2.32 2.80 -26.03
CA VAL A 231 1.99 1.41 -25.70
C VAL A 231 2.93 0.45 -26.42
N ASP A 232 3.61 -0.40 -25.64
CA ASP A 232 4.62 -1.35 -26.12
C ASP A 232 5.75 -0.69 -26.94
N GLY A 233 6.09 0.58 -26.63
CA GLY A 233 7.10 1.34 -27.36
C GLY A 233 6.68 1.82 -28.76
N ASN A 234 5.36 1.79 -29.04
CA ASN A 234 4.78 2.25 -30.30
C ASN A 234 3.95 3.51 -30.04
N PRO A 235 4.38 4.68 -30.50
CA PRO A 235 3.66 5.92 -30.28
C PRO A 235 2.24 5.89 -30.84
N ASP A 236 1.27 6.02 -29.93
CA ASP A 236 -0.15 6.13 -30.22
C ASP A 236 -0.83 6.86 -29.06
N PRO A 237 -0.97 8.20 -29.11
CA PRO A 237 -1.48 8.99 -28.00
C PRO A 237 -2.85 8.58 -27.46
N LEU A 238 -3.74 8.01 -28.30
CA LEU A 238 -5.06 7.58 -27.83
C LEU A 238 -4.99 6.26 -27.04
N LYS A 239 -4.12 5.34 -27.45
CA LYS A 239 -3.87 4.13 -26.64
C LYS A 239 -3.16 4.47 -25.35
N THR A 240 -2.21 5.39 -25.40
CA THR A 240 -1.52 5.91 -24.20
C THR A 240 -2.48 6.61 -23.25
N ALA A 241 -3.46 7.38 -23.76
CA ALA A 241 -4.54 7.97 -22.94
C ALA A 241 -5.36 6.90 -22.19
N HIS A 242 -5.62 5.77 -22.81
CA HIS A 242 -6.27 4.64 -22.14
C HIS A 242 -5.43 4.11 -20.98
N ASP A 243 -4.16 3.83 -21.23
CA ASP A 243 -3.24 3.33 -20.18
C ASP A 243 -3.08 4.35 -19.03
N MET A 244 -2.95 5.64 -19.34
CA MET A 244 -2.92 6.72 -18.35
C MET A 244 -4.17 6.68 -17.47
N ARG A 245 -5.35 6.61 -18.08
CA ARG A 245 -6.62 6.59 -17.33
C ARG A 245 -6.71 5.38 -16.40
N VAL A 246 -6.34 4.19 -16.88
CA VAL A 246 -6.31 2.97 -16.07
C VAL A 246 -5.31 3.09 -14.92
N THR A 247 -4.09 3.50 -15.20
CA THR A 247 -3.02 3.62 -14.19
C THR A 247 -3.38 4.66 -13.13
N PHE A 248 -3.75 5.88 -13.54
CA PHE A 248 -4.05 6.96 -12.62
C PHE A 248 -5.31 6.69 -11.80
N ALA A 249 -6.35 6.08 -12.39
CA ALA A 249 -7.54 5.64 -11.64
C ALA A 249 -7.18 4.61 -10.56
N ARG A 250 -6.30 3.65 -10.88
CA ARG A 250 -5.81 2.67 -9.89
C ARG A 250 -4.90 3.30 -8.83
N MET A 251 -4.30 4.44 -9.12
CA MET A 251 -3.61 5.27 -8.14
C MET A 251 -4.55 6.21 -7.38
N GLY A 252 -5.86 6.17 -7.62
CA GLY A 252 -6.89 6.98 -6.97
C GLY A 252 -7.05 8.38 -7.54
N MET A 253 -6.63 8.63 -8.80
CA MET A 253 -6.72 9.93 -9.48
C MET A 253 -7.80 9.91 -10.56
N ASN A 254 -8.55 11.00 -10.68
CA ASN A 254 -9.49 11.23 -11.78
C ASN A 254 -8.80 11.90 -12.99
N ASP A 255 -9.55 12.15 -14.06
CA ASP A 255 -9.01 12.73 -15.30
C ASP A 255 -8.44 14.16 -15.10
N GLU A 256 -9.06 14.99 -14.27
CA GLU A 256 -8.56 16.33 -13.98
C GLU A 256 -7.24 16.30 -13.19
N GLU A 257 -7.18 15.44 -12.16
CA GLU A 257 -5.96 15.20 -11.39
C GLU A 257 -4.85 14.58 -12.27
N THR A 258 -5.20 13.70 -13.20
CA THR A 258 -4.26 13.08 -14.17
C THR A 258 -3.62 14.12 -15.07
N VAL A 259 -4.44 15.01 -15.68
CA VAL A 259 -3.94 16.11 -16.52
C VAL A 259 -3.10 17.09 -15.71
N ALA A 260 -3.58 17.49 -14.53
CA ALA A 260 -2.86 18.40 -13.65
C ALA A 260 -1.48 17.83 -13.27
N LEU A 261 -1.43 16.57 -12.83
CA LEU A 261 -0.20 15.91 -12.41
C LEU A 261 0.80 15.74 -13.57
N THR A 262 0.35 15.28 -14.73
CA THR A 262 1.22 15.11 -15.91
C THR A 262 1.80 16.44 -16.35
N ALA A 263 0.94 17.45 -16.56
CA ALA A 263 1.35 18.78 -16.99
C ALA A 263 2.25 19.48 -15.94
N GLY A 264 1.92 19.35 -14.66
CA GLY A 264 2.69 19.97 -13.59
C GLY A 264 4.05 19.33 -13.37
N GLY A 265 4.15 18.00 -13.52
CA GLY A 265 5.41 17.27 -13.50
C GLY A 265 6.33 17.69 -14.66
N HIS A 266 5.76 17.87 -15.84
CA HIS A 266 6.51 18.21 -17.05
C HIS A 266 6.66 19.74 -17.26
N THR A 267 6.10 20.58 -16.40
CA THR A 267 6.36 22.03 -16.41
C THR A 267 7.85 22.32 -16.09
N VAL A 268 8.50 21.46 -15.34
CA VAL A 268 9.87 21.64 -14.85
C VAL A 268 10.76 20.43 -15.15
N GLY A 269 12.09 20.63 -15.12
CA GLY A 269 13.06 19.57 -15.37
C GLY A 269 13.18 19.14 -16.85
N LYS A 270 13.79 18.01 -17.07
CA LYS A 270 13.97 17.40 -18.40
C LYS A 270 14.05 15.87 -18.32
N ALA A 271 13.83 15.21 -19.45
CA ALA A 271 14.23 13.84 -19.69
C ALA A 271 15.72 13.77 -20.14
N HIS A 272 16.42 12.67 -19.82
CA HIS A 272 17.82 12.46 -20.10
C HIS A 272 18.02 11.23 -20.99
N GLY A 273 18.56 11.43 -22.17
CA GLY A 273 18.77 10.41 -23.20
C GLY A 273 19.83 10.82 -24.20
N ASN A 274 20.83 11.61 -23.79
CA ASN A 274 21.91 12.08 -24.67
C ASN A 274 23.06 11.07 -24.75
N GLY A 275 22.75 9.78 -24.83
CA GLY A 275 23.72 8.70 -24.94
C GLY A 275 23.06 7.32 -24.95
N SER A 276 23.83 6.28 -25.17
CA SER A 276 23.33 4.91 -25.25
C SER A 276 23.14 4.31 -23.87
N ALA A 277 21.95 3.76 -23.58
CA ALA A 277 21.68 2.98 -22.38
C ALA A 277 22.59 1.74 -22.25
N ALA A 278 23.14 1.22 -23.34
CA ALA A 278 24.11 0.12 -23.32
C ALA A 278 25.47 0.48 -22.68
N LYS A 279 25.71 1.74 -22.39
CA LYS A 279 26.91 2.24 -21.69
C LYS A 279 26.68 2.38 -20.17
N LEU A 280 25.47 2.22 -19.69
CA LEU A 280 25.17 2.26 -18.28
C LEU A 280 25.63 0.98 -17.59
N GLY A 281 26.21 1.14 -16.40
CA GLY A 281 26.45 0.06 -15.46
C GLY A 281 25.15 -0.51 -14.90
N PRO A 282 25.23 -1.55 -14.05
CA PRO A 282 24.07 -2.18 -13.45
C PRO A 282 23.30 -1.22 -12.52
N ALA A 283 22.06 -1.57 -12.24
CA ALA A 283 21.23 -0.92 -11.22
C ALA A 283 21.87 -1.06 -9.81
N PRO A 284 21.49 -0.25 -8.81
CA PRO A 284 22.12 -0.23 -7.49
C PRO A 284 22.30 -1.60 -6.82
N GLU A 285 21.29 -2.48 -6.89
CA GLU A 285 21.38 -3.81 -6.28
C GLU A 285 22.29 -4.78 -7.05
N GLY A 286 22.57 -4.49 -8.32
CA GLY A 286 23.48 -5.27 -9.15
C GLY A 286 24.88 -4.65 -9.27
N ALA A 287 25.10 -3.47 -8.68
CA ALA A 287 26.37 -2.75 -8.74
C ALA A 287 27.43 -3.39 -7.82
N ASP A 288 28.72 -3.20 -8.19
CA ASP A 288 29.82 -3.73 -7.38
C ASP A 288 29.89 -3.00 -6.01
N VAL A 289 30.42 -3.69 -5.01
CA VAL A 289 30.51 -3.19 -3.64
C VAL A 289 31.26 -1.88 -3.52
N HIS A 290 32.22 -1.59 -4.40
CA HIS A 290 32.98 -0.33 -4.38
C HIS A 290 32.15 0.89 -4.83
N GLU A 291 31.04 0.68 -5.54
CA GLU A 291 30.12 1.74 -5.96
C GLU A 291 29.18 2.20 -4.82
N GLN A 292 29.18 1.49 -3.71
CA GLN A 292 28.53 1.89 -2.45
C GLN A 292 27.03 2.21 -2.58
N GLY A 293 26.31 1.39 -3.35
CA GLY A 293 24.87 1.52 -3.57
C GLY A 293 24.48 2.61 -4.58
N LEU A 294 25.44 3.12 -5.34
CA LEU A 294 25.20 3.91 -6.54
C LEU A 294 25.19 2.97 -7.75
N GLY A 295 24.18 3.08 -8.58
CA GLY A 295 24.07 2.30 -9.82
C GLY A 295 24.07 3.17 -11.06
N TRP A 296 23.85 2.53 -12.22
CA TRP A 296 23.74 3.19 -13.53
C TRP A 296 24.92 4.12 -13.84
N ILE A 297 26.12 3.75 -13.41
CA ILE A 297 27.33 4.52 -13.72
C ILE A 297 27.51 4.54 -15.24
N ASN A 298 27.50 5.73 -15.83
CA ASN A 298 27.68 5.89 -17.26
C ASN A 298 29.16 5.97 -17.61
N HIS A 299 29.62 5.04 -18.42
CA HIS A 299 31.01 4.95 -18.88
C HIS A 299 31.26 5.68 -20.20
N GLU A 300 30.28 6.41 -20.72
CA GLU A 300 30.38 7.20 -21.92
C GLU A 300 30.64 8.67 -21.58
N SER A 301 31.61 9.29 -22.25
CA SER A 301 31.97 10.69 -22.03
C SER A 301 32.21 11.00 -20.54
N ARG A 302 31.59 12.06 -19.98
CA ARG A 302 31.67 12.38 -18.55
C ARG A 302 30.68 11.58 -17.69
N GLY A 303 29.65 10.99 -18.31
CA GLY A 303 28.62 10.21 -17.65
C GLY A 303 27.65 11.00 -16.76
N ILE A 304 27.82 12.31 -16.64
CA ILE A 304 27.05 13.23 -15.79
C ILE A 304 26.70 14.52 -16.55
N GLY A 305 25.80 15.33 -15.99
CA GLY A 305 25.34 16.56 -16.61
C GLY A 305 24.68 16.31 -17.97
N ARG A 306 25.13 16.90 -19.03
CA ARG A 306 24.61 16.69 -20.40
C ARG A 306 24.63 15.22 -20.82
N ASP A 307 25.57 14.44 -20.33
CA ASP A 307 25.78 13.05 -20.70
C ASP A 307 24.94 12.07 -19.81
N THR A 308 24.10 12.58 -18.92
CA THR A 308 23.20 11.76 -18.09
C THR A 308 22.21 11.00 -18.97
N VAL A 309 21.95 9.72 -18.62
CA VAL A 309 20.93 8.87 -19.27
C VAL A 309 19.99 8.31 -18.21
N THR A 310 18.68 8.43 -18.43
CA THR A 310 17.62 7.83 -17.63
C THR A 310 16.59 7.10 -18.49
N SER A 311 15.59 7.81 -19.01
CA SER A 311 14.49 7.22 -19.80
C SER A 311 14.83 6.99 -21.27
N GLY A 312 15.93 7.54 -21.75
CA GLY A 312 16.29 7.52 -23.16
C GLY A 312 15.68 8.64 -24.01
N LEU A 313 14.63 9.31 -23.57
CA LEU A 313 14.17 10.57 -24.16
C LEU A 313 15.10 11.70 -23.75
N GLU A 314 15.29 12.71 -24.64
CA GLU A 314 16.23 13.80 -24.39
C GLU A 314 15.57 15.15 -24.64
N GLY A 315 15.45 15.97 -23.60
CA GLY A 315 15.00 17.36 -23.67
C GLY A 315 14.08 17.79 -22.54
N ALA A 316 13.89 19.11 -22.44
CA ALA A 316 12.91 19.73 -21.55
C ALA A 316 11.56 19.90 -22.29
N TRP A 317 10.49 20.04 -21.52
CA TRP A 317 9.14 20.28 -22.07
C TRP A 317 8.82 21.75 -22.28
N THR A 318 9.55 22.64 -21.61
CA THR A 318 9.28 24.08 -21.59
C THR A 318 10.54 24.88 -21.84
N SER A 319 10.36 26.17 -22.16
CA SER A 319 11.48 27.13 -22.32
C SER A 319 12.18 27.44 -21.00
N ASN A 320 11.49 27.28 -19.87
CA ASN A 320 11.96 27.64 -18.52
C ASN A 320 11.89 26.47 -17.55
N PRO A 321 12.75 25.45 -17.68
CA PRO A 321 12.59 24.19 -16.94
C PRO A 321 12.84 24.28 -15.42
N THR A 322 13.25 25.41 -14.91
CA THR A 322 13.47 25.67 -13.47
C THR A 322 12.48 26.67 -12.89
N ARG A 323 11.37 26.91 -13.59
CA ARG A 323 10.36 27.86 -13.16
C ARG A 323 8.97 27.31 -13.35
N TRP A 324 8.12 27.47 -12.34
CA TRP A 324 6.69 27.18 -12.43
C TRP A 324 5.96 28.27 -13.20
N ASP A 325 5.40 27.92 -14.33
CA ASP A 325 4.56 28.81 -15.15
C ASP A 325 3.61 27.98 -16.05
N ASN A 326 2.90 28.64 -16.96
CA ASN A 326 1.98 27.98 -17.90
C ASN A 326 2.66 27.62 -19.25
N GLY A 327 3.99 27.56 -19.27
CA GLY A 327 4.79 27.27 -20.47
C GLY A 327 4.48 25.91 -21.09
N TYR A 328 4.20 24.90 -20.28
CA TYR A 328 3.88 23.54 -20.73
C TYR A 328 2.70 23.52 -21.71
N PHE A 329 1.57 24.09 -21.34
CA PHE A 329 0.39 24.11 -22.20
C PHE A 329 0.59 25.00 -23.45
N LYS A 330 1.34 26.08 -23.34
CA LYS A 330 1.71 26.90 -24.51
C LYS A 330 2.50 26.11 -25.53
N MET A 331 3.42 25.27 -25.05
CA MET A 331 4.19 24.38 -25.92
C MET A 331 3.30 23.28 -26.49
N LEU A 332 2.60 22.52 -25.64
CA LEU A 332 1.78 21.39 -26.05
C LEU A 332 0.72 21.77 -27.10
N LEU A 333 -0.03 22.82 -26.84
CA LEU A 333 -1.18 23.24 -27.68
C LEU A 333 -0.81 24.22 -28.80
N GLY A 334 0.30 24.97 -28.64
CA GLY A 334 0.70 26.05 -29.55
C GLY A 334 1.54 25.65 -30.75
N HIS A 335 2.05 24.42 -30.80
CA HIS A 335 2.91 23.93 -31.86
C HIS A 335 2.35 22.68 -32.52
N ASP A 336 2.75 22.41 -33.78
CA ASP A 336 2.61 21.11 -34.42
C ASP A 336 3.82 20.23 -34.09
N TRP A 337 3.57 18.95 -33.88
CA TRP A 337 4.55 18.00 -33.40
C TRP A 337 4.78 16.86 -34.39
N TRP A 338 6.01 16.36 -34.46
CA TRP A 338 6.37 15.20 -35.26
C TRP A 338 7.24 14.25 -34.48
N LEU A 339 7.13 12.96 -34.80
CA LEU A 339 7.92 11.91 -34.16
C LEU A 339 9.38 11.96 -34.62
N LYS A 340 10.27 11.83 -33.66
CA LYS A 340 11.72 11.67 -33.87
C LYS A 340 12.32 10.66 -32.91
N LYS A 341 13.54 10.25 -33.22
CA LYS A 341 14.37 9.49 -32.28
C LYS A 341 15.30 10.43 -31.54
N SER A 342 15.40 10.21 -30.21
CA SER A 342 16.41 10.82 -29.34
C SER A 342 17.82 10.31 -29.71
N PRO A 343 18.89 10.90 -29.18
CA PRO A 343 20.25 10.35 -29.32
C PRO A 343 20.40 8.92 -28.78
N ALA A 344 19.64 8.56 -27.73
CA ALA A 344 19.56 7.20 -27.20
C ALA A 344 18.71 6.24 -28.04
N GLY A 345 17.98 6.73 -29.02
CA GLY A 345 17.14 5.93 -29.93
C GLY A 345 15.68 5.77 -29.48
N ALA A 346 15.25 6.43 -28.39
CA ALA A 346 13.86 6.42 -27.94
C ALA A 346 12.95 7.33 -28.78
N TRP A 347 11.68 6.98 -28.94
CA TRP A 347 10.70 7.82 -29.60
C TRP A 347 10.31 9.01 -28.74
N GLN A 348 10.33 10.20 -29.32
CA GLN A 348 9.85 11.45 -28.73
C GLN A 348 9.20 12.34 -29.77
N TRP A 349 8.36 13.27 -29.32
CA TRP A 349 7.76 14.28 -30.18
C TRP A 349 8.55 15.58 -30.07
N GLU A 350 8.91 16.17 -31.21
CA GLU A 350 9.55 17.48 -31.29
C GLU A 350 8.69 18.46 -32.10
N PRO A 351 8.77 19.78 -31.85
CA PRO A 351 7.98 20.74 -32.62
C PRO A 351 8.45 20.79 -34.08
N VAL A 352 7.50 20.86 -35.02
CA VAL A 352 7.77 21.00 -36.47
C VAL A 352 8.49 22.32 -36.75
N ALA A 353 8.03 23.39 -36.10
CA ALA A 353 8.65 24.70 -36.15
C ALA A 353 8.56 25.39 -34.78
N ILE A 354 9.65 26.00 -34.36
CA ILE A 354 9.73 26.70 -33.09
C ILE A 354 10.66 27.91 -33.21
N LYS A 355 10.30 29.02 -32.58
CA LYS A 355 11.15 30.19 -32.50
C LYS A 355 12.33 29.94 -31.60
N GLU A 356 13.46 30.63 -31.86
CA GLU A 356 14.67 30.48 -31.05
C GLU A 356 14.44 30.87 -29.59
N GLU A 357 13.60 31.87 -29.32
CA GLU A 357 13.27 32.35 -27.99
C GLU A 357 12.47 31.32 -27.14
N ASP A 358 11.73 30.42 -27.81
CA ASP A 358 10.92 29.39 -27.17
C ASP A 358 11.71 28.09 -26.91
N ARG A 359 12.95 28.01 -27.37
CA ARG A 359 13.83 26.86 -27.14
C ARG A 359 14.51 26.96 -25.78
N PRO A 360 14.51 25.90 -24.95
CA PRO A 360 15.32 25.87 -23.75
C PRO A 360 16.82 25.95 -24.08
N VAL A 361 17.60 26.53 -23.18
CA VAL A 361 19.06 26.46 -23.25
C VAL A 361 19.54 25.05 -22.83
N ASP A 362 20.72 24.69 -23.30
CA ASP A 362 21.39 23.46 -22.83
C ASP A 362 21.75 23.54 -21.34
N VAL A 363 21.79 22.39 -20.66
CA VAL A 363 22.03 22.31 -19.22
C VAL A 363 23.40 22.81 -18.77
N GLU A 364 24.41 22.79 -19.66
CA GLU A 364 25.78 23.17 -19.36
C GLU A 364 26.27 24.40 -20.16
N ASP A 365 25.72 24.60 -21.36
CA ASP A 365 26.14 25.69 -22.26
C ASP A 365 24.96 26.58 -22.64
N PRO A 366 24.80 27.73 -22.01
CA PRO A 366 23.66 28.63 -22.26
C PRO A 366 23.69 29.26 -23.68
N SER A 367 24.77 29.11 -24.44
CA SER A 367 24.83 29.53 -25.84
C SER A 367 24.17 28.56 -26.82
N ILE A 368 23.91 27.33 -26.39
CA ILE A 368 23.22 26.29 -27.16
C ILE A 368 21.74 26.30 -26.85
N ARG A 369 20.90 26.22 -27.88
CA ARG A 369 19.45 26.09 -27.78
C ARG A 369 19.04 24.68 -28.23
N CYS A 370 18.24 24.01 -27.35
CA CYS A 370 17.74 22.67 -27.59
C CYS A 370 16.27 22.72 -28.06
N ASN A 371 15.79 21.68 -28.71
CA ASN A 371 14.37 21.54 -28.96
C ASN A 371 13.67 21.08 -27.67
N PRO A 372 12.51 21.66 -27.34
CA PRO A 372 11.64 21.04 -26.36
C PRO A 372 11.06 19.72 -26.91
N ILE A 373 10.63 18.86 -26.00
CA ILE A 373 10.03 17.57 -26.36
C ILE A 373 8.66 17.40 -25.74
N MET A 374 7.89 16.44 -26.29
CA MET A 374 6.75 15.82 -25.64
C MET A 374 6.88 14.30 -25.70
N THR A 375 6.42 13.65 -24.65
CA THR A 375 6.24 12.19 -24.59
C THR A 375 4.93 11.82 -25.27
N ASP A 376 4.71 10.52 -25.48
CA ASP A 376 3.42 10.07 -26.01
C ASP A 376 2.26 10.33 -25.01
N ALA A 377 2.56 10.32 -23.70
CA ALA A 377 1.63 10.71 -22.65
C ALA A 377 1.24 12.21 -22.69
N ASP A 378 2.19 13.10 -23.02
CA ASP A 378 1.88 14.52 -23.23
C ASP A 378 0.97 14.71 -24.44
N MET A 379 1.25 13.99 -25.52
CA MET A 379 0.39 14.04 -26.71
C MET A 379 -0.98 13.46 -26.45
N ALA A 380 -1.14 12.52 -25.51
CA ALA A 380 -2.45 12.06 -25.07
C ALA A 380 -3.28 13.21 -24.48
N LEU A 381 -2.67 14.15 -23.73
CA LEU A 381 -3.36 15.34 -23.20
C LEU A 381 -3.87 16.28 -24.31
N ARG A 382 -3.26 16.23 -25.48
CA ARG A 382 -3.69 17.00 -26.65
C ARG A 382 -4.77 16.29 -27.49
N PHE A 383 -4.71 14.97 -27.62
CA PHE A 383 -5.54 14.21 -28.58
C PHE A 383 -6.74 13.51 -27.95
N ASP A 384 -6.69 13.09 -26.70
CA ASP A 384 -7.86 12.57 -26.00
C ASP A 384 -8.87 13.70 -25.76
N PRO A 385 -10.14 13.57 -26.15
CA PRO A 385 -11.10 14.68 -26.07
C PRO A 385 -11.33 15.20 -24.64
N VAL A 386 -11.35 14.32 -23.64
CA VAL A 386 -11.57 14.68 -22.24
C VAL A 386 -10.34 15.40 -21.69
N TYR A 387 -9.16 14.82 -21.88
CA TYR A 387 -7.91 15.44 -21.42
C TYR A 387 -7.64 16.77 -22.12
N ARG A 388 -8.00 16.89 -23.40
CA ARG A 388 -7.85 18.14 -24.16
C ARG A 388 -8.69 19.26 -23.60
N GLU A 389 -9.97 19.02 -23.30
CA GLU A 389 -10.84 20.01 -22.67
C GLU A 389 -10.25 20.55 -21.36
N ILE A 390 -9.74 19.64 -20.53
CA ILE A 390 -9.08 19.99 -19.27
C ILE A 390 -7.79 20.80 -19.54
N SER A 391 -6.98 20.37 -20.48
CA SER A 391 -5.73 21.04 -20.88
C SER A 391 -5.97 22.45 -21.39
N GLU A 392 -7.04 22.67 -22.21
CA GLU A 392 -7.43 23.99 -22.72
C GLU A 392 -7.91 24.92 -21.58
N ARG A 393 -8.66 24.40 -20.60
CA ARG A 393 -9.04 25.17 -19.38
C ARG A 393 -7.82 25.61 -18.57
N PHE A 394 -6.88 24.70 -18.34
CA PHE A 394 -5.64 24.99 -17.61
C PHE A 394 -4.71 25.93 -18.40
N ALA A 395 -4.66 25.80 -19.72
CA ALA A 395 -3.93 26.73 -20.58
C ALA A 395 -4.45 28.17 -20.49
N ALA A 396 -5.77 28.33 -20.37
CA ALA A 396 -6.42 29.62 -20.29
C ALA A 396 -6.29 30.28 -18.91
N ASP A 397 -6.12 29.50 -17.82
CA ASP A 397 -6.06 30.00 -16.44
C ASP A 397 -4.95 29.32 -15.64
N GLN A 398 -3.81 30.02 -15.50
CA GLN A 398 -2.66 29.54 -14.74
C GLN A 398 -2.98 29.38 -13.24
N ALA A 399 -3.87 30.18 -12.67
CA ALA A 399 -4.21 30.08 -11.25
C ALA A 399 -5.03 28.82 -10.99
N LEU A 400 -5.97 28.50 -11.88
CA LEU A 400 -6.74 27.25 -11.85
C LEU A 400 -5.81 26.03 -11.98
N PHE A 401 -4.88 26.06 -12.93
CA PHE A 401 -3.89 24.99 -13.09
C PHE A 401 -3.03 24.80 -11.84
N SER A 402 -2.53 25.90 -11.28
CA SER A 402 -1.67 25.84 -10.09
C SER A 402 -2.40 25.28 -8.86
N ASP A 403 -3.66 25.64 -8.64
CA ASP A 403 -4.46 25.11 -7.55
C ASP A 403 -4.79 23.61 -7.78
N ALA A 404 -5.23 23.25 -8.98
CA ALA A 404 -5.52 21.85 -9.34
C ALA A 404 -4.28 20.95 -9.16
N PHE A 405 -3.12 21.41 -9.64
CA PHE A 405 -1.87 20.69 -9.45
C PHE A 405 -1.48 20.58 -7.98
N ALA A 406 -1.51 21.67 -7.22
CA ALA A 406 -1.12 21.67 -5.81
C ALA A 406 -1.97 20.69 -4.98
N ARG A 407 -3.28 20.63 -5.25
CA ARG A 407 -4.21 19.67 -4.61
C ARG A 407 -3.94 18.24 -5.05
N ALA A 408 -3.76 18.00 -6.34
CA ALA A 408 -3.46 16.66 -6.86
C ALA A 408 -2.10 16.15 -6.38
N TRP A 409 -1.08 17.02 -6.31
CA TRP A 409 0.23 16.71 -5.73
C TRP A 409 0.14 16.35 -4.25
N PHE A 410 -0.64 17.10 -3.47
CA PHE A 410 -0.88 16.80 -2.07
C PHE A 410 -1.57 15.43 -1.92
N LYS A 411 -2.62 15.17 -2.71
CA LYS A 411 -3.29 13.86 -2.72
C LYS A 411 -2.32 12.74 -3.10
N LEU A 412 -1.55 12.91 -4.20
CA LEU A 412 -0.55 11.93 -4.66
C LEU A 412 0.41 11.50 -3.53
N THR A 413 0.88 12.47 -2.76
CA THR A 413 1.93 12.26 -1.76
C THR A 413 1.42 11.94 -0.36
N HIS A 414 0.10 12.02 -0.10
CA HIS A 414 -0.49 11.85 1.26
C HIS A 414 -1.63 10.83 1.34
N ARG A 415 -2.16 10.31 0.22
CA ARG A 415 -3.30 9.38 0.20
C ARG A 415 -3.04 8.04 0.90
N ASP A 416 -1.77 7.68 1.08
CA ASP A 416 -1.31 6.46 1.73
C ASP A 416 -0.98 6.65 3.23
N MET A 417 -1.26 7.83 3.79
CA MET A 417 -0.96 8.13 5.18
C MET A 417 -2.13 7.90 6.15
N GLY A 418 -3.29 7.52 5.65
CA GLY A 418 -4.51 7.38 6.45
C GLY A 418 -5.15 8.72 6.82
N PRO A 419 -5.93 8.77 7.92
CA PRO A 419 -6.70 9.95 8.28
C PRO A 419 -5.79 11.09 8.79
N ARG A 420 -6.33 12.31 8.70
CA ARG A 420 -5.62 13.54 9.10
C ARG A 420 -5.09 13.52 10.55
N SER A 421 -5.68 12.74 11.44
CA SER A 421 -5.19 12.58 12.82
C SER A 421 -3.76 12.04 12.92
N ARG A 422 -3.24 11.43 11.85
CA ARG A 422 -1.85 10.97 11.75
C ARG A 422 -0.88 12.02 11.23
N TYR A 423 -1.38 13.17 10.74
CA TYR A 423 -0.58 14.19 10.08
C TYR A 423 0.15 15.07 11.08
N LEU A 424 1.44 15.30 10.86
CA LEU A 424 2.34 16.07 11.73
C LEU A 424 2.89 17.30 11.00
N GLY A 425 3.17 18.34 11.75
CA GLY A 425 3.89 19.51 11.28
C GLY A 425 3.03 20.75 11.05
N PRO A 426 3.70 21.90 10.84
CA PRO A 426 3.05 23.21 10.79
C PRO A 426 2.34 23.51 9.45
N GLU A 427 2.62 22.75 8.39
CA GLU A 427 2.08 22.97 7.05
C GLU A 427 0.91 22.01 6.71
N VAL A 428 0.38 21.30 7.71
CA VAL A 428 -0.81 20.48 7.52
C VAL A 428 -1.98 21.35 7.10
N PRO A 429 -2.61 21.11 5.93
CA PRO A 429 -3.71 21.93 5.45
C PRO A 429 -4.88 21.98 6.43
N GLY A 430 -5.51 23.16 6.57
CA GLY A 430 -6.71 23.31 7.39
C GLY A 430 -7.94 22.60 6.82
N GLU A 431 -8.02 22.52 5.50
CA GLU A 431 -9.09 21.82 4.78
C GLU A 431 -8.99 20.31 4.96
N VAL A 432 -10.13 19.66 5.21
CA VAL A 432 -10.24 18.19 5.30
C VAL A 432 -10.89 17.68 4.03
N MET A 433 -10.22 16.77 3.36
CA MET A 433 -10.69 16.20 2.09
C MET A 433 -11.40 14.87 2.30
N VAL A 434 -12.39 14.58 1.46
CA VAL A 434 -13.21 13.37 1.61
C VAL A 434 -12.38 12.08 1.49
N TRP A 435 -11.33 12.08 0.66
CA TRP A 435 -10.43 10.93 0.50
C TRP A 435 -9.54 10.65 1.73
N GLN A 436 -9.51 11.54 2.73
CA GLN A 436 -8.84 11.35 4.01
C GLN A 436 -9.72 10.58 5.01
N ASP A 437 -10.87 10.09 4.59
CA ASP A 437 -11.83 9.32 5.39
C ASP A 437 -12.21 10.00 6.72
N PRO A 438 -12.67 11.27 6.70
CA PRO A 438 -12.91 12.04 7.91
C PRO A 438 -13.96 11.39 8.80
N VAL A 439 -13.71 11.42 10.11
CA VAL A 439 -14.64 10.95 11.14
C VAL A 439 -14.84 12.09 12.15
N PRO A 440 -16.09 12.43 12.52
CA PRO A 440 -16.32 13.47 13.52
C PRO A 440 -15.83 12.99 14.90
N ALA A 441 -15.22 13.91 15.63
CA ALA A 441 -14.88 13.66 17.03
C ALA A 441 -16.14 13.49 17.88
N VAL A 442 -16.01 12.71 18.93
CA VAL A 442 -17.08 12.57 19.94
C VAL A 442 -16.78 13.42 21.16
N ASP A 443 -17.83 13.85 21.85
CA ASP A 443 -17.76 14.74 23.02
C ASP A 443 -18.11 14.03 24.35
N TYR A 444 -18.31 12.70 24.31
CA TYR A 444 -18.60 11.91 25.50
C TYR A 444 -17.39 11.16 26.04
N GLN A 445 -17.39 10.91 27.32
CA GLN A 445 -16.51 9.96 28.01
C GLN A 445 -17.36 8.92 28.72
N LEU A 446 -16.87 7.68 28.78
CA LEU A 446 -17.51 6.57 29.46
C LEU A 446 -16.63 6.10 30.63
N SER A 447 -17.23 6.07 31.83
CA SER A 447 -16.61 5.41 32.99
C SER A 447 -16.70 3.88 32.87
N ASP A 448 -15.86 3.16 33.60
CA ASP A 448 -15.88 1.69 33.65
C ASP A 448 -17.26 1.14 34.03
N LYS A 449 -17.97 1.84 34.93
CA LYS A 449 -19.32 1.49 35.31
C LYS A 449 -20.29 1.61 34.13
N GLU A 450 -20.25 2.71 33.38
CA GLU A 450 -21.09 2.91 32.19
C GLU A 450 -20.77 1.89 31.10
N VAL A 451 -19.49 1.58 30.89
CA VAL A 451 -19.08 0.51 29.96
C VAL A 451 -19.66 -0.83 30.37
N SER A 452 -19.61 -1.19 31.66
CA SER A 452 -20.20 -2.44 32.17
C SER A 452 -21.74 -2.50 32.01
N GLU A 453 -22.43 -1.39 32.28
CA GLU A 453 -23.89 -1.27 32.07
C GLU A 453 -24.25 -1.36 30.58
N LEU A 454 -23.47 -0.76 29.69
CA LEU A 454 -23.67 -0.86 28.25
C LEU A 454 -23.44 -2.29 27.73
N LYS A 455 -22.38 -2.98 28.21
CA LYS A 455 -22.17 -4.41 27.89
C LYS A 455 -23.37 -5.26 28.23
N ALA A 456 -23.95 -5.07 29.42
CA ALA A 456 -25.15 -5.79 29.84
C ALA A 456 -26.36 -5.49 28.94
N LYS A 457 -26.60 -4.22 28.59
CA LYS A 457 -27.66 -3.82 27.67
C LYS A 457 -27.49 -4.38 26.27
N LEU A 458 -26.25 -4.39 25.73
CA LEU A 458 -25.91 -4.94 24.42
C LEU A 458 -26.17 -6.45 24.37
N LEU A 459 -25.79 -7.19 25.40
CA LEU A 459 -26.10 -8.63 25.49
C LEU A 459 -27.62 -8.93 25.63
N ALA A 460 -28.40 -7.96 26.10
CA ALA A 460 -29.87 -8.06 26.27
C ALA A 460 -30.66 -7.46 25.09
N CYS A 461 -30.03 -6.93 24.05
CA CYS A 461 -30.72 -6.21 22.97
C CYS A 461 -31.45 -7.10 21.96
N GLY A 462 -31.54 -8.41 22.19
CA GLY A 462 -32.24 -9.36 21.32
C GLY A 462 -31.49 -9.81 20.08
N VAL A 463 -30.19 -9.51 20.01
CA VAL A 463 -29.28 -9.99 18.96
C VAL A 463 -28.46 -11.17 19.50
N ALA A 464 -28.24 -12.19 18.68
CA ALA A 464 -27.39 -13.32 19.07
C ALA A 464 -25.94 -12.86 19.30
N PRO A 465 -25.22 -13.37 20.33
CA PRO A 465 -23.84 -13.03 20.58
C PRO A 465 -22.93 -13.22 19.36
N ALA A 466 -23.12 -14.30 18.58
CA ALA A 466 -22.36 -14.53 17.35
C ALA A 466 -22.57 -13.42 16.31
N ASP A 467 -23.79 -12.86 16.18
CA ASP A 467 -24.10 -11.76 15.26
C ASP A 467 -23.43 -10.45 15.69
N LEU A 468 -23.37 -10.20 17.03
CA LEU A 468 -22.63 -9.04 17.56
C LEU A 468 -21.13 -9.15 17.27
N ILE A 469 -20.53 -10.31 17.50
CA ILE A 469 -19.12 -10.58 17.20
C ILE A 469 -18.85 -10.42 15.70
N ALA A 470 -19.68 -11.05 14.85
CA ALA A 470 -19.52 -11.00 13.41
C ALA A 470 -19.65 -9.55 12.87
N THR A 471 -20.56 -8.74 13.42
CA THR A 471 -20.72 -7.34 13.00
C THR A 471 -19.52 -6.47 13.40
N ALA A 472 -18.98 -6.65 14.61
CA ALA A 472 -17.78 -5.97 15.05
C ALA A 472 -16.57 -6.36 14.19
N TRP A 473 -16.42 -7.65 13.90
CA TRP A 473 -15.39 -8.15 13.00
C TRP A 473 -15.52 -7.55 11.59
N ASP A 474 -16.71 -7.60 11.00
CA ASP A 474 -16.98 -7.09 9.65
C ASP A 474 -16.69 -5.58 9.53
N SER A 475 -16.94 -4.82 10.60
CA SER A 475 -16.61 -3.40 10.67
C SER A 475 -15.09 -3.19 10.70
N ALA A 476 -14.38 -3.91 11.58
CA ALA A 476 -12.95 -3.71 11.83
C ALA A 476 -12.04 -4.34 10.77
N ARG A 477 -12.42 -5.49 10.18
CA ARG A 477 -11.60 -6.25 9.22
C ARG A 477 -11.27 -5.53 7.92
N THR A 478 -11.94 -4.40 7.64
CA THR A 478 -11.66 -3.57 6.46
C THR A 478 -10.39 -2.75 6.58
N PHE A 479 -9.83 -2.65 7.78
CA PHE A 479 -8.58 -1.93 8.01
C PHE A 479 -7.43 -2.51 7.16
N ARG A 480 -6.62 -1.62 6.61
CA ARG A 480 -5.39 -1.92 5.88
C ARG A 480 -4.24 -1.17 6.50
N GLY A 481 -3.27 -1.89 7.05
CA GLY A 481 -2.03 -1.30 7.58
C GLY A 481 -1.12 -0.70 6.51
N SER A 482 -1.38 -1.02 5.23
CA SER A 482 -0.63 -0.52 4.08
C SER A 482 -0.87 0.97 3.80
N ASP A 483 -2.10 1.47 4.00
CA ASP A 483 -2.49 2.86 3.78
C ASP A 483 -3.35 3.45 4.92
N TYR A 484 -3.52 2.70 5.99
CA TYR A 484 -4.29 3.07 7.20
C TYR A 484 -5.75 3.43 6.94
N ARG A 485 -6.35 2.90 5.88
CA ARG A 485 -7.76 3.07 5.55
C ARG A 485 -8.62 1.93 6.11
N GLY A 486 -9.90 2.18 6.21
CA GLY A 486 -10.87 1.21 6.75
C GLY A 486 -10.89 1.18 8.28
N GLY A 487 -11.44 0.10 8.84
CA GLY A 487 -11.58 -0.08 10.29
C GLY A 487 -12.97 0.23 10.82
N ALA A 488 -13.13 0.12 12.14
CA ALA A 488 -14.42 0.25 12.81
C ALA A 488 -14.84 1.71 13.08
N ASN A 489 -13.88 2.63 13.11
CA ASN A 489 -14.14 4.05 13.35
C ASN A 489 -14.92 4.65 12.18
N GLY A 490 -15.92 5.47 12.48
CA GLY A 490 -16.83 6.02 11.48
C GLY A 490 -18.09 5.17 11.26
N ALA A 491 -18.12 3.92 11.73
CA ALA A 491 -19.25 2.98 11.52
C ALA A 491 -19.73 2.94 10.06
N ARG A 492 -18.81 3.03 9.09
CA ARG A 492 -19.15 3.09 7.65
C ARG A 492 -19.84 1.82 7.15
N ILE A 493 -19.78 0.73 7.93
CA ILE A 493 -20.54 -0.50 7.66
C ILE A 493 -22.06 -0.26 7.56
N ARG A 494 -22.60 0.83 8.14
CA ARG A 494 -24.01 1.23 8.03
C ARG A 494 -24.32 2.05 6.77
N LEU A 495 -23.28 2.47 6.02
CA LEU A 495 -23.38 3.33 4.84
C LEU A 495 -23.08 2.54 3.55
N ALA A 496 -23.50 3.08 2.42
CA ALA A 496 -23.03 2.61 1.12
C ALA A 496 -21.53 2.94 0.94
N PRO A 497 -20.74 2.07 0.26
CA PRO A 497 -21.13 0.78 -0.31
C PRO A 497 -21.14 -0.37 0.70
N MET A 498 -20.52 -0.23 1.88
CA MET A 498 -20.23 -1.32 2.84
C MET A 498 -21.48 -2.04 3.33
N LYS A 499 -22.61 -1.32 3.52
CA LYS A 499 -23.87 -1.90 3.97
C LYS A 499 -24.38 -3.01 3.05
N ALA A 500 -24.06 -2.92 1.74
CA ALA A 500 -24.54 -3.85 0.72
C ALA A 500 -23.53 -4.96 0.38
N TRP A 501 -22.33 -4.97 0.94
CA TRP A 501 -21.33 -5.99 0.65
C TRP A 501 -21.79 -7.37 1.10
N GLU A 502 -21.66 -8.35 0.20
CA GLU A 502 -22.07 -9.75 0.45
C GLU A 502 -21.39 -10.32 1.72
N GLY A 503 -20.09 -10.06 1.89
CA GLY A 503 -19.34 -10.54 3.05
C GLY A 503 -19.84 -10.02 4.41
N ASN A 504 -20.63 -8.94 4.42
CA ASN A 504 -21.24 -8.37 5.63
C ASN A 504 -22.62 -8.96 5.93
N GLU A 505 -23.17 -9.83 5.05
CA GLU A 505 -24.47 -10.45 5.21
C GLU A 505 -25.57 -9.39 5.47
N PRO A 506 -26.00 -8.62 4.46
CA PRO A 506 -26.83 -7.42 4.63
C PRO A 506 -28.07 -7.59 5.52
N ALA A 507 -28.75 -8.75 5.44
CA ALA A 507 -29.95 -9.04 6.26
C ALA A 507 -29.60 -9.21 7.75
N ARG A 508 -28.49 -9.91 8.07
CA ARG A 508 -27.95 -10.02 9.43
C ARG A 508 -27.51 -8.65 9.95
N LEU A 509 -26.74 -7.93 9.14
CA LEU A 509 -26.23 -6.61 9.48
C LEU A 509 -27.39 -5.63 9.79
N GLU A 510 -28.41 -5.59 8.96
CA GLU A 510 -29.59 -4.72 9.18
C GLU A 510 -30.29 -5.02 10.51
N LYS A 511 -30.48 -6.30 10.85
CA LYS A 511 -31.05 -6.70 12.15
C LYS A 511 -30.20 -6.18 13.30
N VAL A 512 -28.89 -6.33 13.25
CA VAL A 512 -27.99 -5.86 14.31
C VAL A 512 -28.01 -4.34 14.40
N LEU A 513 -27.87 -3.62 13.29
CA LEU A 513 -27.88 -2.15 13.27
C LEU A 513 -29.19 -1.59 13.84
N ASN A 514 -30.33 -2.15 13.46
CA ASN A 514 -31.64 -1.73 14.00
C ASN A 514 -31.74 -1.89 15.53
N ALA A 515 -31.19 -2.99 16.06
CA ALA A 515 -31.16 -3.22 17.52
C ALA A 515 -30.22 -2.21 18.23
N LEU A 516 -29.05 -1.93 17.64
CA LEU A 516 -28.11 -0.96 18.20
C LEU A 516 -28.65 0.48 18.15
N ILE A 517 -29.31 0.88 17.06
CA ILE A 517 -29.95 2.20 16.92
C ILE A 517 -31.10 2.33 17.94
N ALA A 518 -31.92 1.29 18.11
CA ALA A 518 -32.96 1.28 19.11
C ALA A 518 -32.39 1.39 20.53
N LEU A 519 -31.32 0.68 20.83
CA LEU A 519 -30.61 0.81 22.11
C LEU A 519 -30.04 2.21 22.31
N GLN A 520 -29.32 2.77 21.29
CA GLN A 520 -28.75 4.11 21.33
C GLN A 520 -29.79 5.17 21.74
N ALA A 521 -31.01 5.09 21.18
CA ALA A 521 -32.11 6.02 21.47
C ALA A 521 -32.55 5.98 22.96
N THR A 522 -32.21 4.94 23.74
CA THR A 522 -32.54 4.81 25.17
C THR A 522 -31.42 5.32 26.09
N LEU A 523 -30.25 5.68 25.52
CA LEU A 523 -29.09 6.07 26.32
C LEU A 523 -29.16 7.56 26.71
N SER A 524 -28.68 7.88 27.89
CA SER A 524 -28.55 9.25 28.37
C SER A 524 -27.39 10.03 27.77
N LYS A 525 -26.39 9.32 27.25
CA LYS A 525 -25.24 9.88 26.52
C LYS A 525 -25.32 9.48 25.05
N PRO A 526 -24.88 10.35 24.11
CA PRO A 526 -24.94 10.08 22.67
C PRO A 526 -23.78 9.17 22.22
N VAL A 527 -23.73 7.94 22.76
CA VAL A 527 -22.70 6.95 22.37
C VAL A 527 -22.85 6.60 20.89
N SER A 528 -21.77 6.66 20.13
CA SER A 528 -21.78 6.38 18.69
C SER A 528 -22.15 4.94 18.36
N ILE A 529 -22.70 4.73 17.16
CA ILE A 529 -22.94 3.37 16.64
C ILE A 529 -21.61 2.62 16.47
N ALA A 530 -20.55 3.30 16.10
CA ALA A 530 -19.20 2.72 15.99
C ALA A 530 -18.74 2.10 17.32
N ASP A 531 -18.88 2.84 18.43
CA ASP A 531 -18.53 2.31 19.75
C ASP A 531 -19.50 1.21 20.19
N LEU A 532 -20.80 1.29 19.90
CA LEU A 532 -21.76 0.24 20.23
C LEU A 532 -21.50 -1.06 19.46
N ILE A 533 -21.09 -1.00 18.20
CA ILE A 533 -20.68 -2.16 17.39
C ILE A 533 -19.50 -2.88 18.06
N VAL A 534 -18.43 -2.16 18.35
CA VAL A 534 -17.19 -2.74 18.91
C VAL A 534 -17.42 -3.24 20.33
N LEU A 535 -18.16 -2.48 21.15
CA LEU A 535 -18.47 -2.88 22.53
C LEU A 535 -19.38 -4.10 22.56
N GLY A 536 -20.35 -4.20 21.64
CA GLY A 536 -21.25 -5.35 21.50
C GLY A 536 -20.52 -6.64 21.21
N GLY A 537 -19.60 -6.60 20.22
CA GLY A 537 -18.72 -7.72 19.90
C GLY A 537 -17.82 -8.11 21.07
N SER A 538 -17.21 -7.12 21.74
CA SER A 538 -16.33 -7.34 22.90
C SER A 538 -17.08 -7.92 24.11
N ALA A 539 -18.32 -7.45 24.38
CA ALA A 539 -19.16 -8.02 25.44
C ALA A 539 -19.55 -9.48 25.16
N ALA A 540 -19.83 -9.80 23.91
CA ALA A 540 -20.15 -11.18 23.51
C ALA A 540 -18.92 -12.11 23.61
N VAL A 541 -17.72 -11.64 23.26
CA VAL A 541 -16.45 -12.37 23.47
C VAL A 541 -16.19 -12.60 24.96
N GLU A 542 -16.42 -11.59 25.81
CA GLU A 542 -16.26 -11.68 27.25
C GLU A 542 -17.23 -12.73 27.85
N GLN A 543 -18.48 -12.71 27.42
CA GLN A 543 -19.47 -13.73 27.82
C GLN A 543 -19.04 -15.14 27.38
N ALA A 544 -18.56 -15.31 26.16
CA ALA A 544 -18.11 -16.60 25.65
C ALA A 544 -16.87 -17.13 26.40
N ALA A 545 -15.95 -16.26 26.80
CA ALA A 545 -14.81 -16.60 27.64
C ALA A 545 -15.25 -17.08 29.03
N LYS A 546 -16.22 -16.39 29.62
CA LYS A 546 -16.79 -16.79 30.91
C LYS A 546 -17.48 -18.16 30.84
N LEU A 547 -18.17 -18.47 29.75
CA LEU A 547 -18.77 -19.79 29.49
C LEU A 547 -17.70 -20.89 29.36
N ALA A 548 -16.48 -20.55 28.92
CA ALA A 548 -15.31 -21.44 28.89
C ALA A 548 -14.66 -21.61 30.27
N GLY A 549 -15.15 -20.90 31.30
CA GLY A 549 -14.61 -20.90 32.66
C GLY A 549 -13.36 -20.00 32.82
N VAL A 550 -13.16 -19.04 31.92
CA VAL A 550 -12.09 -18.05 32.02
C VAL A 550 -12.70 -16.68 32.29
N ASP A 551 -12.46 -16.15 33.47
CA ASP A 551 -12.92 -14.81 33.84
C ASP A 551 -11.92 -13.78 33.34
N ILE A 552 -12.31 -13.02 32.30
CA ILE A 552 -11.50 -12.02 31.64
C ILE A 552 -12.36 -10.84 31.21
N VAL A 553 -11.88 -9.62 31.45
CA VAL A 553 -12.49 -8.41 30.90
C VAL A 553 -11.85 -8.13 29.55
N VAL A 554 -12.68 -7.97 28.53
CA VAL A 554 -12.20 -7.51 27.19
C VAL A 554 -12.05 -6.00 27.24
N PRO A 555 -10.83 -5.47 27.09
CA PRO A 555 -10.57 -4.03 27.09
C PRO A 555 -11.36 -3.32 26.00
N PHE A 556 -11.90 -2.15 26.31
CA PHE A 556 -12.61 -1.29 25.37
C PHE A 556 -12.15 0.16 25.54
N ALA A 557 -11.75 0.80 24.43
CA ALA A 557 -11.45 2.20 24.36
C ALA A 557 -12.58 2.94 23.63
N PRO A 558 -13.41 3.74 24.32
CA PRO A 558 -14.45 4.56 23.70
C PRO A 558 -13.83 5.71 22.90
N GLY A 559 -14.63 6.36 22.04
CA GLY A 559 -14.20 7.56 21.32
C GLY A 559 -14.28 7.46 19.81
N ARG A 560 -14.83 6.36 19.24
CA ARG A 560 -15.13 6.28 17.81
C ARG A 560 -16.30 7.17 17.46
N GLY A 561 -16.20 7.90 16.34
CA GLY A 561 -17.29 8.72 15.81
C GLY A 561 -18.09 7.97 14.74
N ASP A 562 -19.21 8.55 14.33
CA ASP A 562 -20.07 8.07 13.25
C ASP A 562 -19.91 8.97 12.02
N ALA A 563 -19.31 8.49 10.96
CA ALA A 563 -19.19 9.25 9.72
C ALA A 563 -20.54 9.38 9.01
N SER A 564 -20.73 10.47 8.26
CA SER A 564 -21.86 10.63 7.36
C SER A 564 -21.58 10.09 5.95
N ALA A 565 -22.60 10.08 5.09
CA ALA A 565 -22.45 9.72 3.69
C ALA A 565 -21.54 10.72 2.94
N GLU A 566 -21.67 12.01 3.28
CA GLU A 566 -20.88 13.10 2.69
C GLU A 566 -19.39 13.03 3.12
N GLN A 567 -19.10 12.41 4.25
CA GLN A 567 -17.76 12.16 4.77
C GLN A 567 -17.19 10.82 4.28
N THR A 568 -17.88 10.13 3.39
CA THR A 568 -17.49 8.82 2.87
C THR A 568 -17.32 8.91 1.36
N ASP A 569 -16.07 8.75 0.91
CA ASP A 569 -15.75 8.59 -0.51
C ASP A 569 -16.19 7.18 -0.96
N ALA A 570 -17.47 7.06 -1.35
CA ALA A 570 -18.09 5.78 -1.63
C ALA A 570 -17.41 5.04 -2.79
N GLU A 571 -16.86 5.75 -3.78
CA GLU A 571 -16.16 5.17 -4.91
C GLU A 571 -14.83 4.53 -4.46
N SER A 572 -14.03 5.27 -3.71
CA SER A 572 -12.77 4.75 -3.22
C SER A 572 -12.95 3.70 -2.12
N PHE A 573 -14.04 3.75 -1.34
CA PHE A 573 -14.39 2.72 -0.37
C PHE A 573 -14.72 1.37 -1.01
N ALA A 574 -15.16 1.33 -2.28
CA ALA A 574 -15.40 0.08 -2.99
C ALA A 574 -14.14 -0.82 -3.06
N PHE A 575 -12.95 -0.23 -3.10
CA PHE A 575 -11.69 -0.98 -3.07
C PHE A 575 -11.40 -1.67 -1.73
N LEU A 576 -12.08 -1.27 -0.65
CA LEU A 576 -11.95 -1.91 0.66
C LEU A 576 -12.84 -3.15 0.81
N GLU A 577 -13.70 -3.47 -0.18
CA GLU A 577 -14.55 -4.65 -0.13
C GLU A 577 -13.69 -5.92 -0.04
N PRO A 578 -13.81 -6.70 1.04
CA PRO A 578 -13.09 -7.97 1.11
C PRO A 578 -13.62 -8.94 0.06
N LEU A 579 -12.73 -9.49 -0.75
CA LEU A 579 -13.07 -10.55 -1.72
C LEU A 579 -13.13 -11.92 -1.05
N HIS A 580 -12.57 -12.02 0.14
CA HIS A 580 -12.58 -13.20 0.99
C HIS A 580 -12.41 -12.79 2.45
N ASP A 581 -12.78 -13.69 3.33
CA ASP A 581 -12.50 -13.59 4.75
C ASP A 581 -12.28 -14.99 5.34
N GLY A 582 -11.03 -15.43 5.39
CA GLY A 582 -10.65 -16.71 5.97
C GLY A 582 -10.98 -16.79 7.47
N PHE A 583 -11.05 -15.66 8.18
CA PHE A 583 -11.43 -15.62 9.59
C PHE A 583 -12.92 -15.98 9.82
N ARG A 584 -13.79 -15.69 8.85
CA ARG A 584 -15.20 -16.09 8.86
C ARG A 584 -15.55 -17.18 7.84
N ASN A 585 -14.51 -17.83 7.28
CA ASN A 585 -14.62 -18.93 6.33
C ASN A 585 -15.47 -18.59 5.08
N TRP A 586 -15.27 -17.41 4.51
CA TRP A 586 -16.00 -16.88 3.37
C TRP A 586 -15.12 -16.48 2.20
N GLN A 587 -15.64 -16.63 1.00
CA GLN A 587 -15.00 -16.23 -0.26
C GLN A 587 -16.08 -15.83 -1.28
N LYS A 588 -15.95 -14.64 -1.88
CA LYS A 588 -16.93 -14.08 -2.82
C LYS A 588 -17.05 -14.86 -4.13
N GLY A 589 -15.97 -15.49 -4.57
CA GLY A 589 -15.92 -16.20 -5.86
C GLY A 589 -14.82 -17.26 -5.87
N HIS A 590 -14.52 -17.77 -7.04
CA HIS A 590 -13.42 -18.71 -7.25
C HIS A 590 -12.18 -17.96 -7.76
N TYR A 591 -11.08 -18.04 -7.02
CA TYR A 591 -9.81 -17.42 -7.35
C TYR A 591 -8.76 -18.48 -7.71
N LYS A 592 -7.73 -18.09 -8.46
CA LYS A 592 -6.56 -18.95 -8.72
C LYS A 592 -5.69 -19.11 -7.47
N VAL A 593 -5.60 -18.03 -6.67
CA VAL A 593 -4.89 -17.99 -5.39
C VAL A 593 -5.57 -18.91 -4.38
N GLN A 594 -4.80 -19.60 -3.57
CA GLN A 594 -5.34 -20.51 -2.57
C GLN A 594 -5.97 -19.73 -1.39
N PRO A 595 -7.05 -20.27 -0.77
CA PRO A 595 -7.74 -19.57 0.33
C PRO A 595 -6.84 -19.25 1.54
N GLU A 596 -5.86 -20.09 1.83
CA GLU A 596 -4.89 -19.86 2.91
C GLU A 596 -3.92 -18.71 2.60
N GLU A 597 -3.57 -18.47 1.33
CA GLU A 597 -2.76 -17.32 0.93
C GLU A 597 -3.57 -16.03 1.03
N MET A 598 -4.85 -16.09 0.70
CA MET A 598 -5.77 -14.95 0.88
C MET A 598 -6.01 -14.63 2.37
N LEU A 599 -6.07 -15.65 3.25
CA LEU A 599 -6.09 -15.45 4.70
C LEU A 599 -4.81 -14.74 5.17
N LEU A 600 -3.66 -15.18 4.68
CA LEU A 600 -2.36 -14.60 5.02
C LEU A 600 -2.27 -13.12 4.61
N ASP A 601 -2.71 -12.80 3.39
CA ASP A 601 -2.79 -11.42 2.89
C ASP A 601 -3.66 -10.54 3.80
N ARG A 602 -4.84 -11.01 4.18
CA ARG A 602 -5.71 -10.28 5.11
C ARG A 602 -5.08 -10.12 6.50
N ALA A 603 -4.41 -11.15 7.00
CA ALA A 603 -3.71 -11.08 8.29
C ALA A 603 -2.59 -10.03 8.26
N GLN A 604 -1.85 -9.94 7.16
CA GLN A 604 -0.80 -8.94 6.96
C GLN A 604 -1.40 -7.52 6.95
N LEU A 605 -2.46 -7.28 6.17
CA LEU A 605 -3.14 -5.98 6.14
C LEU A 605 -3.71 -5.55 7.51
N LEU A 606 -4.11 -6.50 8.35
CA LEU A 606 -4.55 -6.25 9.73
C LEU A 606 -3.37 -6.11 10.72
N GLY A 607 -2.13 -6.22 10.25
CA GLY A 607 -0.94 -6.16 11.10
C GLY A 607 -0.79 -7.33 12.07
N LEU A 608 -1.38 -8.50 11.77
CA LEU A 608 -1.37 -9.67 12.64
C LEU A 608 -0.07 -10.48 12.48
N THR A 609 0.44 -10.99 13.59
CA THR A 609 1.43 -12.06 13.59
C THR A 609 0.79 -13.40 13.24
N ALA A 610 1.59 -14.40 12.87
CA ALA A 610 1.11 -15.76 12.61
C ALA A 610 0.38 -16.35 13.84
N ARG A 611 0.85 -16.04 15.04
CA ARG A 611 0.19 -16.45 16.30
C ARG A 611 -1.18 -15.80 16.47
N GLU A 612 -1.30 -14.48 16.24
CA GLU A 612 -2.56 -13.74 16.33
C GLU A 612 -3.57 -14.22 15.28
N MET A 613 -3.11 -14.46 14.05
CA MET A 613 -3.93 -15.08 13.00
C MET A 613 -4.47 -16.44 13.44
N THR A 614 -3.61 -17.28 14.03
CA THR A 614 -3.97 -18.63 14.51
C THR A 614 -5.08 -18.58 15.56
N VAL A 615 -4.94 -17.77 16.62
CA VAL A 615 -5.94 -17.70 17.69
C VAL A 615 -7.26 -17.09 17.22
N LEU A 616 -7.21 -16.10 16.31
CA LEU A 616 -8.42 -15.48 15.77
C LEU A 616 -9.21 -16.46 14.91
N VAL A 617 -8.57 -17.21 14.03
CA VAL A 617 -9.28 -18.23 13.23
C VAL A 617 -9.92 -19.27 14.15
N GLY A 618 -9.16 -19.89 15.06
CA GLY A 618 -9.69 -20.91 15.96
C GLY A 618 -10.83 -20.40 16.84
N GLY A 619 -10.70 -19.19 17.38
CA GLY A 619 -11.72 -18.57 18.24
C GLY A 619 -13.01 -18.22 17.48
N LEU A 620 -12.90 -17.58 16.34
CA LEU A 620 -14.08 -17.21 15.53
C LEU A 620 -14.85 -18.47 15.06
N ARG A 621 -14.15 -19.60 14.82
CA ARG A 621 -14.81 -20.89 14.53
C ARG A 621 -15.65 -21.39 15.69
N VAL A 622 -15.07 -21.50 16.87
CA VAL A 622 -15.81 -22.02 18.05
C VAL A 622 -16.91 -21.07 18.52
N LEU A 623 -16.79 -19.77 18.20
CA LEU A 623 -17.83 -18.78 18.46
C LEU A 623 -19.00 -18.84 17.47
N GLY A 624 -18.88 -19.63 16.39
CA GLY A 624 -19.96 -19.81 15.41
C GLY A 624 -20.19 -18.58 14.53
N THR A 625 -19.15 -17.81 14.22
CA THR A 625 -19.26 -16.56 13.47
C THR A 625 -19.05 -16.72 11.97
N ASN A 626 -18.97 -17.93 11.46
CA ASN A 626 -18.80 -18.19 10.04
C ASN A 626 -19.89 -17.53 9.20
N HIS A 627 -19.53 -17.03 8.04
CA HIS A 627 -20.45 -16.46 7.07
C HIS A 627 -21.55 -17.47 6.68
N GLY A 628 -22.80 -17.02 6.62
CA GLY A 628 -23.95 -17.86 6.28
C GLY A 628 -24.24 -18.99 7.28
N GLY A 629 -23.66 -18.93 8.48
CA GLY A 629 -23.82 -20.00 9.49
C GLY A 629 -23.12 -21.32 9.09
N SER A 630 -22.13 -21.27 8.21
CA SER A 630 -21.37 -22.46 7.77
C SER A 630 -20.73 -23.21 8.93
N ALA A 631 -20.87 -24.53 8.93
CA ALA A 631 -20.26 -25.41 9.94
C ALA A 631 -18.79 -25.81 9.62
N HIS A 632 -18.23 -25.35 8.51
CA HIS A 632 -16.84 -25.67 8.16
C HIS A 632 -15.84 -25.09 9.17
N GLY A 633 -14.98 -25.93 9.71
CA GLY A 633 -13.98 -25.52 10.71
C GLY A 633 -14.53 -25.36 12.14
N VAL A 634 -15.82 -25.55 12.37
CA VAL A 634 -16.44 -25.48 13.71
C VAL A 634 -16.18 -26.79 14.45
N PHE A 635 -14.94 -26.96 14.93
CA PHE A 635 -14.50 -28.22 15.57
C PHE A 635 -14.80 -28.20 17.06
N THR A 636 -16.07 -28.06 17.41
CA THR A 636 -16.55 -28.07 18.80
C THR A 636 -17.98 -28.54 18.87
N ASP A 637 -18.34 -29.22 19.96
CA ASP A 637 -19.73 -29.55 20.31
C ASP A 637 -20.37 -28.43 21.17
N ARG A 638 -19.64 -27.36 21.51
CA ARG A 638 -20.06 -26.24 22.38
C ARG A 638 -19.93 -24.91 21.67
N VAL A 639 -20.67 -24.75 20.57
CA VAL A 639 -20.63 -23.50 19.78
C VAL A 639 -21.06 -22.31 20.65
N GLY A 640 -20.33 -21.18 20.52
CA GLY A 640 -20.55 -19.97 21.32
C GLY A 640 -19.73 -19.93 22.61
N VAL A 641 -18.96 -20.97 22.91
CA VAL A 641 -18.02 -21.02 24.03
C VAL A 641 -16.59 -20.77 23.50
N LEU A 642 -15.89 -19.78 24.01
CA LEU A 642 -14.52 -19.48 23.60
C LEU A 642 -13.54 -20.49 24.20
N SER A 643 -13.56 -21.70 23.67
CA SER A 643 -12.71 -22.82 24.07
C SER A 643 -11.59 -23.07 23.05
N ASN A 644 -10.56 -23.82 23.44
CA ASN A 644 -9.50 -24.25 22.55
C ASN A 644 -9.86 -25.52 21.75
N ASP A 645 -11.14 -25.89 21.70
CA ASP A 645 -11.63 -27.11 21.06
C ASP A 645 -11.21 -27.22 19.59
N PHE A 646 -11.15 -26.10 18.86
CA PHE A 646 -10.66 -26.08 17.48
C PHE A 646 -9.29 -26.75 17.34
N PHE A 647 -8.34 -26.39 18.20
CA PHE A 647 -6.97 -26.92 18.14
C PHE A 647 -6.90 -28.35 18.67
N VAL A 648 -7.61 -28.64 19.74
CA VAL A 648 -7.67 -30.01 20.32
C VAL A 648 -8.17 -30.99 19.27
N ASN A 649 -9.28 -30.69 18.61
CA ASN A 649 -9.89 -31.58 17.63
C ASN A 649 -9.14 -31.59 16.29
N LEU A 650 -8.49 -30.48 15.88
CA LEU A 650 -7.65 -30.44 14.69
C LEU A 650 -6.40 -31.34 14.80
N THR A 651 -5.85 -31.47 16.00
CA THR A 651 -4.62 -32.23 16.24
C THR A 651 -4.88 -33.66 16.73
N ASP A 652 -6.16 -34.03 16.97
CA ASP A 652 -6.52 -35.34 17.47
C ASP A 652 -6.38 -36.43 16.39
N MET A 653 -5.53 -37.43 16.67
CA MET A 653 -5.29 -38.54 15.77
C MET A 653 -6.40 -39.59 15.73
N ALA A 654 -7.45 -39.46 16.55
CA ALA A 654 -8.67 -40.23 16.41
C ALA A 654 -9.41 -39.96 15.09
N TYR A 655 -9.12 -38.85 14.46
CA TYR A 655 -9.74 -38.43 13.21
C TYR A 655 -8.83 -38.56 11.98
N SER A 656 -9.43 -38.65 10.80
CA SER A 656 -8.77 -38.51 9.49
C SER A 656 -9.46 -37.45 8.65
N TRP A 657 -8.68 -36.80 7.77
CA TRP A 657 -9.10 -35.71 6.92
C TRP A 657 -9.27 -36.23 5.50
N GLN A 658 -10.47 -36.16 4.94
CA GLN A 658 -10.80 -36.68 3.61
C GLN A 658 -11.28 -35.55 2.71
N PRO A 659 -10.64 -35.34 1.53
CA PRO A 659 -11.12 -34.34 0.58
C PRO A 659 -12.51 -34.73 0.03
N THR A 660 -13.40 -33.76 -0.05
CA THR A 660 -14.73 -33.87 -0.66
C THR A 660 -14.90 -32.93 -1.86
N GLY A 661 -13.94 -32.01 -2.07
CA GLY A 661 -13.90 -31.08 -3.17
C GLY A 661 -12.58 -30.29 -3.19
N ARG A 662 -12.47 -29.30 -4.06
CA ARG A 662 -11.27 -28.50 -4.19
C ARG A 662 -10.88 -27.73 -2.90
N ASN A 663 -11.87 -27.24 -2.16
CA ASN A 663 -11.71 -26.48 -0.91
C ASN A 663 -12.62 -27.00 0.19
N SER A 664 -12.98 -28.28 0.16
CA SER A 664 -13.87 -28.87 1.17
C SER A 664 -13.36 -30.24 1.59
N TYR A 665 -13.50 -30.51 2.88
CA TYR A 665 -13.00 -31.72 3.53
C TYR A 665 -14.03 -32.18 4.55
N GLN A 666 -14.06 -33.49 4.78
CA GLN A 666 -14.76 -34.07 5.93
C GLN A 666 -13.76 -34.68 6.90
N ILE A 667 -14.13 -34.62 8.17
CA ILE A 667 -13.35 -35.14 9.28
C ILE A 667 -14.07 -36.38 9.79
N VAL A 668 -13.41 -37.53 9.68
CA VAL A 668 -13.98 -38.84 9.90
C VAL A 668 -13.31 -39.49 11.10
N ASP A 669 -14.11 -39.96 12.03
CA ASP A 669 -13.65 -40.78 13.13
C ASP A 669 -13.07 -42.13 12.59
N ARG A 670 -11.83 -42.44 12.94
CA ARG A 670 -11.12 -43.60 12.39
C ARG A 670 -11.70 -44.94 12.83
N GLN A 671 -12.35 -44.97 13.98
CA GLN A 671 -12.88 -46.22 14.53
C GLN A 671 -14.29 -46.51 13.98
N SER A 672 -15.18 -45.51 13.97
CA SER A 672 -16.55 -45.67 13.54
C SER A 672 -16.79 -45.43 12.06
N GLY A 673 -15.88 -44.71 11.38
CA GLY A 673 -16.08 -44.24 10.02
C GLY A 673 -17.12 -43.10 9.89
N ALA A 674 -17.63 -42.58 11.00
CA ALA A 674 -18.62 -41.52 10.98
C ALA A 674 -17.99 -40.15 10.69
N VAL A 675 -18.64 -39.33 9.87
CA VAL A 675 -18.27 -37.93 9.68
C VAL A 675 -18.61 -37.14 10.94
N LYS A 676 -17.60 -36.51 11.54
CA LYS A 676 -17.78 -35.70 12.76
C LYS A 676 -17.94 -34.21 12.42
N TRP A 677 -17.06 -33.66 11.57
CA TRP A 677 -17.06 -32.26 11.14
C TRP A 677 -16.71 -32.10 9.66
N THR A 678 -16.84 -30.91 9.17
CA THR A 678 -16.36 -30.49 7.84
C THR A 678 -15.39 -29.34 7.96
N ALA A 679 -14.55 -29.14 6.93
CA ALA A 679 -13.49 -28.12 6.94
C ALA A 679 -13.25 -27.56 5.55
N THR A 680 -12.57 -26.41 5.52
CA THR A 680 -11.95 -25.85 4.31
C THR A 680 -10.42 -25.94 4.42
N ARG A 681 -9.72 -25.58 3.35
CA ARG A 681 -8.25 -25.46 3.36
C ARG A 681 -7.75 -24.49 4.44
N VAL A 682 -8.48 -23.39 4.65
CA VAL A 682 -8.17 -22.39 5.69
C VAL A 682 -8.16 -23.01 7.09
N ASP A 683 -9.01 -24.00 7.36
CA ASP A 683 -9.05 -24.66 8.67
C ASP A 683 -7.89 -25.66 8.81
N LEU A 684 -7.62 -26.41 7.74
CA LEU A 684 -6.64 -27.51 7.78
C LEU A 684 -5.19 -27.03 7.67
N VAL A 685 -4.93 -25.82 7.17
CA VAL A 685 -3.56 -25.29 7.09
C VAL A 685 -2.90 -25.18 8.46
N PHE A 686 -3.68 -24.94 9.53
CA PHE A 686 -3.19 -24.90 10.91
C PHE A 686 -2.74 -26.27 11.46
N GLY A 687 -3.12 -27.35 10.80
CA GLY A 687 -2.64 -28.70 11.11
C GLY A 687 -1.56 -29.22 10.13
N SER A 688 -1.44 -28.62 8.94
CA SER A 688 -0.55 -29.10 7.87
C SER A 688 0.72 -28.25 7.69
N ASN A 689 0.65 -26.92 7.82
CA ASN A 689 1.83 -26.09 7.80
C ASN A 689 2.61 -26.22 9.12
N SER A 690 3.90 -26.53 9.07
CA SER A 690 4.69 -26.84 10.25
C SER A 690 4.77 -25.72 11.29
N VAL A 691 4.81 -24.46 10.86
CA VAL A 691 4.86 -23.29 11.75
C VAL A 691 3.49 -23.08 12.42
N LEU A 692 2.40 -23.05 11.62
CA LEU A 692 1.04 -22.89 12.14
C LEU A 692 0.65 -24.06 13.04
N ARG A 693 1.09 -25.28 12.69
CA ARG A 693 0.87 -26.45 13.53
C ARG A 693 1.57 -26.35 14.88
N ALA A 694 2.79 -25.82 14.92
CA ALA A 694 3.48 -25.60 16.19
C ALA A 694 2.70 -24.67 17.13
N TYR A 695 2.06 -23.62 16.60
CA TYR A 695 1.15 -22.77 17.39
C TYR A 695 -0.13 -23.53 17.79
N ALA A 696 -0.74 -24.28 16.86
CA ALA A 696 -1.94 -25.08 17.14
C ALA A 696 -1.70 -26.08 18.27
N GLU A 697 -0.55 -26.76 18.27
CA GLU A 697 -0.17 -27.71 19.32
C GLU A 697 -0.03 -27.07 20.69
N VAL A 698 0.49 -25.82 20.79
CA VAL A 698 0.55 -25.08 22.07
C VAL A 698 -0.86 -24.84 22.62
N TYR A 699 -1.80 -24.46 21.77
CA TYR A 699 -3.18 -24.20 22.20
C TYR A 699 -4.00 -25.49 22.41
N ALA A 700 -3.59 -26.61 21.83
CA ALA A 700 -4.22 -27.92 22.03
C ALA A 700 -3.84 -28.61 23.35
N GLN A 701 -2.80 -28.13 24.05
CA GLN A 701 -2.36 -28.71 25.31
C GLN A 701 -3.44 -28.64 26.39
N GLN A 702 -3.37 -29.52 27.39
CA GLN A 702 -4.38 -29.61 28.47
C GLN A 702 -4.47 -28.33 29.29
N ASP A 703 -3.38 -27.60 29.45
CA ASP A 703 -3.29 -26.29 30.10
C ASP A 703 -3.37 -25.11 29.12
N GLY A 704 -3.55 -25.38 27.82
CA GLY A 704 -3.56 -24.38 26.75
C GLY A 704 -4.78 -23.47 26.71
N LYS A 705 -5.91 -23.85 27.35
CA LYS A 705 -7.18 -23.14 27.24
C LYS A 705 -7.12 -21.68 27.71
N GLU A 706 -6.62 -21.43 28.92
CA GLU A 706 -6.55 -20.06 29.46
C GLU A 706 -5.62 -19.17 28.62
N LYS A 707 -4.46 -19.72 28.23
CA LYS A 707 -3.54 -19.04 27.34
C LYS A 707 -4.20 -18.68 26.01
N PHE A 708 -4.93 -19.60 25.40
CA PHE A 708 -5.67 -19.37 24.16
C PHE A 708 -6.67 -18.21 24.30
N VAL A 709 -7.51 -18.23 25.34
CA VAL A 709 -8.51 -17.18 25.58
C VAL A 709 -7.85 -15.81 25.74
N ARG A 710 -6.78 -15.74 26.53
CA ARG A 710 -6.04 -14.48 26.73
C ARG A 710 -5.38 -13.97 25.45
N ASP A 711 -4.79 -14.85 24.66
CA ASP A 711 -4.14 -14.48 23.40
C ASP A 711 -5.18 -14.10 22.34
N PHE A 712 -6.35 -14.76 22.30
CA PHE A 712 -7.48 -14.38 21.46
C PHE A 712 -7.98 -12.98 21.80
N VAL A 713 -8.22 -12.69 23.08
CA VAL A 713 -8.69 -11.36 23.53
C VAL A 713 -7.71 -10.27 23.15
N LYS A 714 -6.39 -10.50 23.30
CA LYS A 714 -5.38 -9.53 22.86
C LYS A 714 -5.42 -9.26 21.35
N ALA A 715 -5.50 -10.32 20.56
CA ALA A 715 -5.60 -10.20 19.11
C ALA A 715 -6.92 -9.53 18.66
N TRP A 716 -8.03 -9.86 19.31
CA TRP A 716 -9.32 -9.22 19.11
C TRP A 716 -9.26 -7.71 19.35
N VAL A 717 -8.76 -7.31 20.51
CA VAL A 717 -8.63 -5.88 20.89
C VAL A 717 -7.72 -5.14 19.92
N LYS A 718 -6.63 -5.76 19.46
CA LYS A 718 -5.74 -5.19 18.45
C LYS A 718 -6.52 -4.88 17.17
N VAL A 719 -7.27 -5.83 16.62
CA VAL A 719 -8.06 -5.62 15.40
C VAL A 719 -9.13 -4.54 15.59
N MET A 720 -9.81 -4.53 16.74
CA MET A 720 -10.83 -3.52 17.05
C MET A 720 -10.27 -2.11 17.19
N ASN A 721 -8.97 -1.96 17.45
CA ASN A 721 -8.30 -0.68 17.67
C ASN A 721 -7.32 -0.29 16.56
N ASN A 722 -7.17 -1.05 15.49
CA ASN A 722 -6.19 -0.77 14.43
C ASN A 722 -6.32 0.64 13.82
N ASP A 723 -7.52 1.19 13.77
CA ASP A 723 -7.82 2.53 13.24
C ASP A 723 -7.92 3.63 14.33
N ARG A 724 -7.50 3.31 15.57
CA ARG A 724 -7.53 4.24 16.71
C ARG A 724 -6.15 4.87 16.90
N PHE A 725 -5.80 5.81 16.03
CA PHE A 725 -4.53 6.55 16.06
C PHE A 725 -4.44 7.58 17.19
N ASP A 726 -5.50 7.75 17.95
CA ASP A 726 -5.60 8.58 19.15
C ASP A 726 -5.23 7.82 20.44
N LEU A 727 -5.05 6.50 20.38
CA LEU A 727 -4.60 5.66 21.49
C LEU A 727 -3.07 5.53 21.41
N LYS A 728 -2.36 5.99 22.45
CA LYS A 728 -0.90 5.81 22.58
C LYS A 728 -0.53 4.45 23.20
#